data_be9916d18c6e5fc146cb3b539a799142
#
_entry.id   be9916d18c6e5fc146cb3b539a799142
#
_cell.length_a   1.000
_cell.length_b   1.000
_cell.length_c   1.000
_cell.angle_alpha   90.00
_cell.angle_beta   90.00
_cell.angle_gamma   90.00
#
_symmetry.space_group_name_H-M   'P 1'
#
loop_
_entity.id
_entity.type
_entity.pdbx_description
1 polymer ?
#
loop_
_entity_poly.entity_id
_entity_poly.type
_entity_poly.pdbx_seq_one_letter_code
_entity_poly.pdbx_strand_id
1 'polypeptide(L)'
;MSSVEWRECPDWLARIGLISRDHVLTSPNATLIDFCRFLRDGVMVCKLLYILDEDSIDLRSINQRPQNARFLCMKNIGIFLQTCEKMFDLDKDDLFEPEMLFEFLDFGRVIATLSKLSKSQQAQYWQVKGFPEDRGEDKYDNKIYETLSTDMVNGPAGDLMNSNIRTFEEENDFAFKDEKIYADLKLCHTHPRQLLEEDDESMHIYDEPSNFKEDIPKEKRDLCLQELVETENNYVDALHMLCNKFHKPLKKLISEEQLQKVFCKIPELAKIHSTLHGGLKEAQNNSHNRTVSKVFLDNQENLLLYGDYCANLTTAQQELEDVMNNNETVKNVIQECQREVSDGRHQLREYLVVPLQRILKYHLLLQELVRHTQPNHADLHNLKKAYEAMMDLAEYINEVKRDKEMQQIINDLQMSIMDMPSEISNLEDLGKLRYDGETRIECHPDTTKKRYVFVFDKVVVICGRQTRRLSELFIGANSNRWSLGEVPIEDEKYVFKDWVKLENCKVEDTVGGAHGGSTKVKQNSFYLVVKGNKKAYTFLAKDSDAKQKWMKNISEAIEYLNPHVNQELGHEFAITTFTKPSTKCDMCVKLLKGCMFQGYQCARCRMVVHKSCMSNVNMCHGCVPQLPLQQQGHQPPSLSNPIGAHGSIRYPGYGNLQVQEYPWWAERMSRDDATIHLGLSTNGTFLIRWSDRHEKLILSLKAMGEVKHMRILRQEEGGYFYLSEARYFKDIMELINFYRQSPLSESFTGLDCCLRRPLYDSAVVKFPYVGTGASHLSLVPGQKIVIMSREGENRGWWKGRSGNRMGYFPKEYVTLEHNSMHPW
;
A
#
# COMPACT_ATOMS: atom_id res chain seq x y z
N MET A 1 -6.10 -7.52 35.40
CA MET A 1 -7.47 -7.76 34.90
C MET A 1 -7.93 -6.71 33.89
N SER A 2 -7.06 -5.90 33.32
CA SER A 2 -7.41 -4.72 32.48
C SER A 2 -7.23 -4.90 30.97
N SER A 3 -6.89 -6.07 30.48
CA SER A 3 -6.72 -6.29 29.02
C SER A 3 -8.01 -6.69 28.26
N VAL A 4 -9.16 -6.69 28.93
CA VAL A 4 -10.43 -7.21 28.39
C VAL A 4 -11.40 -6.11 27.95
N GLU A 5 -11.28 -4.91 28.53
CA GLU A 5 -12.33 -3.88 28.40
C GLU A 5 -12.47 -3.29 26.99
N TRP A 6 -11.37 -2.97 26.29
CA TRP A 6 -11.46 -2.43 24.94
C TRP A 6 -12.02 -3.42 23.91
N ARG A 7 -11.88 -4.73 24.15
CA ARG A 7 -12.36 -5.79 23.24
C ARG A 7 -13.88 -5.87 23.19
N GLU A 8 -14.57 -5.39 24.19
CA GLU A 8 -16.02 -5.36 24.19
C GLU A 8 -16.60 -4.35 23.19
N CYS A 9 -15.82 -3.31 22.84
CA CYS A 9 -16.23 -2.35 21.83
C CYS A 9 -16.29 -2.96 20.42
N PRO A 10 -15.25 -3.60 19.86
CA PRO A 10 -15.36 -4.33 18.59
C PRO A 10 -16.47 -5.38 18.58
N ASP A 11 -16.66 -6.11 19.69
CA ASP A 11 -17.74 -7.09 19.79
C ASP A 11 -19.12 -6.43 19.73
N TRP A 12 -19.27 -5.26 20.33
CA TRP A 12 -20.50 -4.47 20.22
C TRP A 12 -20.69 -3.94 18.80
N LEU A 13 -19.65 -3.41 18.15
CA LEU A 13 -19.70 -2.96 16.76
C LEU A 13 -20.11 -4.08 15.79
N ALA A 14 -19.65 -5.32 16.05
CA ALA A 14 -20.06 -6.48 15.27
C ALA A 14 -21.54 -6.85 15.50
N ARG A 15 -22.03 -6.71 16.74
CA ARG A 15 -23.43 -7.03 17.08
C ARG A 15 -24.43 -6.05 16.47
N ILE A 16 -24.09 -4.78 16.35
CA ILE A 16 -24.91 -3.77 15.67
C ILE A 16 -24.70 -3.76 14.14
N GLY A 17 -23.78 -4.58 13.61
CA GLY A 17 -23.57 -4.76 12.17
C GLY A 17 -22.66 -3.71 11.52
N LEU A 18 -21.90 -2.93 12.29
CA LEU A 18 -20.90 -2.01 11.72
C LEU A 18 -19.71 -2.76 11.13
N ILE A 19 -19.29 -3.87 11.73
CA ILE A 19 -18.26 -4.78 11.23
C ILE A 19 -18.81 -6.21 11.17
N SER A 20 -18.19 -7.08 10.36
CA SER A 20 -18.59 -8.49 10.30
C SER A 20 -18.21 -9.23 11.59
N ARG A 21 -18.90 -10.36 11.88
CA ARG A 21 -18.57 -11.18 13.05
C ARG A 21 -17.20 -11.85 12.96
N ASP A 22 -16.70 -12.03 11.74
CA ASP A 22 -15.40 -12.62 11.43
C ASP A 22 -14.32 -11.56 11.15
N HIS A 23 -14.58 -10.29 11.51
CA HIS A 23 -13.65 -9.20 11.33
C HIS A 23 -12.37 -9.41 12.13
N VAL A 24 -11.21 -8.95 11.61
CA VAL A 24 -9.89 -9.10 12.27
C VAL A 24 -9.91 -8.57 13.70
N LEU A 25 -10.67 -7.49 13.97
CA LEU A 25 -10.79 -6.88 15.30
C LEU A 25 -11.54 -7.74 16.32
N THR A 26 -12.37 -8.68 15.89
CA THR A 26 -13.06 -9.65 16.77
C THR A 26 -12.21 -10.89 17.04
N SER A 27 -11.07 -11.04 16.35
CA SER A 27 -10.13 -12.13 16.53
C SER A 27 -9.40 -12.03 17.88
N PRO A 28 -9.09 -13.16 18.54
CA PRO A 28 -8.24 -13.19 19.74
C PRO A 28 -6.86 -12.54 19.56
N ASN A 29 -6.36 -12.48 18.34
CA ASN A 29 -5.05 -11.93 17.98
C ASN A 29 -5.10 -10.41 17.71
N ALA A 30 -6.28 -9.79 17.69
CA ALA A 30 -6.42 -8.35 17.49
C ALA A 30 -5.69 -7.56 18.56
N THR A 31 -5.02 -6.49 18.17
CA THR A 31 -4.32 -5.60 19.09
C THR A 31 -5.12 -4.31 19.31
N LEU A 32 -4.91 -3.65 20.45
CA LEU A 32 -5.48 -2.32 20.71
C LEU A 32 -5.06 -1.31 19.63
N ILE A 33 -3.84 -1.43 19.11
CA ILE A 33 -3.31 -0.58 18.05
C ILE A 33 -4.12 -0.71 16.76
N ASP A 34 -4.53 -1.93 16.40
CA ASP A 34 -5.36 -2.17 15.20
C ASP A 34 -6.73 -1.50 15.38
N PHE A 35 -7.30 -1.57 16.57
CA PHE A 35 -8.58 -0.91 16.87
C PHE A 35 -8.46 0.62 16.85
N CYS A 36 -7.40 1.19 17.43
CA CYS A 36 -7.12 2.62 17.36
C CYS A 36 -7.02 3.11 15.91
N ARG A 37 -6.31 2.36 15.06
CA ARG A 37 -6.17 2.68 13.63
C ARG A 37 -7.51 2.64 12.91
N PHE A 38 -8.32 1.64 13.20
CA PHE A 38 -9.63 1.47 12.58
C PHE A 38 -10.57 2.67 12.80
N LEU A 39 -10.49 3.32 13.96
CA LEU A 39 -11.34 4.48 14.28
C LEU A 39 -10.72 5.83 13.96
N ARG A 40 -9.41 5.90 13.75
CA ARG A 40 -8.58 7.10 13.74
C ARG A 40 -9.06 8.21 12.82
N ASP A 41 -9.56 7.87 11.64
CA ASP A 41 -9.95 8.84 10.61
C ASP A 41 -11.35 9.44 10.81
N GLY A 42 -12.07 8.99 11.84
CA GLY A 42 -13.41 9.44 12.17
C GLY A 42 -14.52 8.85 11.30
N VAL A 43 -14.20 8.13 10.22
CA VAL A 43 -15.21 7.62 9.28
C VAL A 43 -16.08 6.55 9.94
N MET A 44 -15.44 5.60 10.64
CA MET A 44 -16.19 4.48 11.25
C MET A 44 -17.05 4.93 12.42
N VAL A 45 -16.61 5.90 13.20
CA VAL A 45 -17.45 6.47 14.27
C VAL A 45 -18.63 7.27 13.70
N CYS A 46 -18.48 7.94 12.55
CA CYS A 46 -19.61 8.57 11.85
C CYS A 46 -20.58 7.53 11.28
N LYS A 47 -20.07 6.45 10.66
CA LYS A 47 -20.91 5.34 10.18
C LYS A 47 -21.67 4.65 11.31
N LEU A 48 -21.06 4.58 12.50
CA LEU A 48 -21.73 4.07 13.70
C LEU A 48 -22.98 4.88 14.03
N LEU A 49 -22.92 6.21 14.02
CA LEU A 49 -24.06 7.06 14.26
C LEU A 49 -25.16 6.84 13.22
N TYR A 50 -24.79 6.76 11.96
CA TYR A 50 -25.72 6.50 10.86
C TYR A 50 -26.44 5.15 11.02
N ILE A 51 -25.75 4.10 11.47
CA ILE A 51 -26.37 2.81 11.76
C ILE A 51 -27.33 2.91 12.94
N LEU A 52 -26.95 3.63 14.00
CA LEU A 52 -27.81 3.77 15.17
C LEU A 52 -29.07 4.57 14.88
N ASP A 53 -28.97 5.60 14.03
CA ASP A 53 -30.06 6.45 13.59
C ASP A 53 -29.71 7.07 12.23
N GLU A 54 -30.37 6.63 11.16
CA GLU A 54 -30.10 7.09 9.77
C GLU A 54 -30.30 8.59 9.59
N ASP A 55 -31.18 9.21 10.36
CA ASP A 55 -31.47 10.64 10.29
C ASP A 55 -30.49 11.49 11.12
N SER A 56 -29.60 10.86 11.92
CA SER A 56 -28.68 11.57 12.81
C SER A 56 -27.55 12.27 12.09
N ILE A 57 -27.06 11.73 10.99
CA ILE A 57 -25.90 12.21 10.25
C ILE A 57 -26.03 11.97 8.75
N ASP A 58 -25.78 13.01 7.96
CA ASP A 58 -25.59 12.85 6.52
C ASP A 58 -24.16 12.38 6.21
N LEU A 59 -24.00 11.14 5.74
CA LEU A 59 -22.69 10.59 5.36
C LEU A 59 -22.00 11.33 4.21
N ARG A 60 -22.68 12.25 3.51
CA ARG A 60 -22.09 13.14 2.50
C ARG A 60 -21.34 14.31 3.14
N SER A 61 -21.66 14.65 4.39
CA SER A 61 -21.00 15.72 5.11
C SER A 61 -19.60 15.37 5.59
N ILE A 62 -19.24 14.07 5.60
CA ILE A 62 -17.92 13.57 5.99
C ILE A 62 -17.09 13.20 4.76
N ASN A 63 -15.78 13.35 4.86
CA ASN A 63 -14.89 12.75 3.87
C ASN A 63 -14.70 11.26 4.20
N GLN A 64 -15.23 10.39 3.34
CA GLN A 64 -15.21 8.94 3.57
C GLN A 64 -13.82 8.31 3.37
N ARG A 65 -12.87 9.04 2.77
CA ARG A 65 -11.50 8.59 2.47
C ARG A 65 -10.49 9.71 2.71
N PRO A 66 -10.35 10.16 3.97
CA PRO A 66 -9.49 11.30 4.29
C PRO A 66 -7.99 10.99 4.18
N GLN A 67 -7.63 9.73 3.95
CA GLN A 67 -6.25 9.24 3.90
C GLN A 67 -5.43 9.76 5.11
N ASN A 68 -4.28 10.41 4.85
CA ASN A 68 -3.44 11.01 5.90
C ASN A 68 -3.68 12.51 6.10
N ALA A 69 -4.70 13.08 5.46
CA ALA A 69 -5.01 14.50 5.60
C ALA A 69 -5.63 14.77 6.98
N ARG A 70 -4.79 15.28 7.90
CA ARG A 70 -5.18 15.55 9.29
C ARG A 70 -6.43 16.40 9.37
N PHE A 71 -6.53 17.44 8.54
CA PHE A 71 -7.66 18.38 8.57
C PHE A 71 -9.00 17.69 8.26
N LEU A 72 -9.02 16.70 7.36
CA LEU A 72 -10.23 15.93 7.04
C LEU A 72 -10.60 14.93 8.13
N CYS A 73 -9.61 14.23 8.68
CA CYS A 73 -9.83 13.33 9.82
C CYS A 73 -10.39 14.09 11.02
N MET A 74 -9.82 15.26 11.34
CA MET A 74 -10.28 16.12 12.42
C MET A 74 -11.69 16.66 12.17
N LYS A 75 -12.03 16.99 10.91
CA LYS A 75 -13.38 17.37 10.50
C LYS A 75 -14.38 16.24 10.76
N ASN A 76 -14.07 15.02 10.31
CA ASN A 76 -14.93 13.85 10.53
C ASN A 76 -15.18 13.60 12.03
N ILE A 77 -14.11 13.60 12.83
CA ILE A 77 -14.20 13.40 14.29
C ILE A 77 -15.02 14.53 14.93
N GLY A 78 -14.85 15.77 14.48
CA GLY A 78 -15.63 16.92 14.95
C GLY A 78 -17.13 16.77 14.66
N ILE A 79 -17.49 16.28 13.46
CA ILE A 79 -18.87 16.00 13.08
C ILE A 79 -19.47 14.91 13.99
N PHE A 80 -18.73 13.80 14.21
CA PHE A 80 -19.13 12.74 15.12
C PHE A 80 -19.47 13.29 16.52
N LEU A 81 -18.56 14.06 17.11
CA LEU A 81 -18.72 14.60 18.46
C LEU A 81 -19.92 15.56 18.56
N GLN A 82 -20.08 16.45 17.57
CA GLN A 82 -21.23 17.35 17.52
C GLN A 82 -22.56 16.61 17.39
N THR A 83 -22.57 15.52 16.61
CA THR A 83 -23.78 14.69 16.46
C THR A 83 -24.09 13.94 17.74
N CYS A 84 -23.06 13.41 18.44
CA CYS A 84 -23.25 12.79 19.76
C CYS A 84 -23.90 13.75 20.77
N GLU A 85 -23.43 15.00 20.81
CA GLU A 85 -24.00 16.05 21.69
C GLU A 85 -25.45 16.40 21.32
N LYS A 86 -25.73 16.60 20.02
CA LYS A 86 -27.01 17.15 19.57
C LYS A 86 -28.12 16.11 19.38
N MET A 87 -27.76 14.92 18.89
CA MET A 87 -28.74 13.91 18.47
C MET A 87 -28.83 12.72 19.45
N PHE A 88 -27.76 12.47 20.22
CA PHE A 88 -27.68 11.35 21.15
C PHE A 88 -27.68 11.81 22.64
N ASP A 89 -27.85 13.10 22.90
CA ASP A 89 -27.92 13.71 24.23
C ASP A 89 -26.72 13.37 25.15
N LEU A 90 -25.51 13.27 24.59
CA LEU A 90 -24.31 13.09 25.39
C LEU A 90 -23.81 14.43 25.93
N ASP A 91 -23.49 14.47 27.22
CA ASP A 91 -22.91 15.66 27.83
C ASP A 91 -21.52 15.94 27.28
N LYS A 92 -21.14 17.22 27.18
CA LYS A 92 -19.79 17.63 26.72
C LYS A 92 -18.67 17.02 27.56
N ASP A 93 -18.89 16.84 28.83
CA ASP A 93 -17.95 16.22 29.74
C ASP A 93 -17.74 14.72 29.49
N ASP A 94 -18.65 14.07 28.75
CA ASP A 94 -18.58 12.66 28.35
C ASP A 94 -17.91 12.47 26.97
N LEU A 95 -17.66 13.57 26.25
CA LEU A 95 -17.04 13.54 24.94
C LEU A 95 -15.50 13.64 25.06
N PHE A 96 -14.80 13.05 24.07
CA PHE A 96 -13.37 13.21 23.92
C PHE A 96 -13.04 14.41 23.01
N GLU A 97 -11.79 14.91 23.05
CA GLU A 97 -11.30 15.91 22.09
C GLU A 97 -10.82 15.22 20.81
N PRO A 98 -10.98 15.80 19.61
CA PRO A 98 -10.58 15.18 18.33
C PRO A 98 -9.14 14.66 18.31
N GLU A 99 -8.21 15.34 18.94
CA GLU A 99 -6.81 14.96 19.05
C GLU A 99 -6.61 13.68 19.88
N MET A 100 -7.49 13.38 20.82
CA MET A 100 -7.40 12.16 21.64
C MET A 100 -7.58 10.91 20.78
N LEU A 101 -8.45 10.96 19.76
CA LEU A 101 -8.60 9.87 18.80
C LEU A 101 -7.55 9.92 17.70
N PHE A 102 -7.33 11.06 17.07
CA PHE A 102 -6.44 11.15 15.90
C PHE A 102 -4.96 10.95 16.26
N GLU A 103 -4.49 11.52 17.37
CA GLU A 103 -3.09 11.44 17.85
C GLU A 103 -2.89 10.36 18.91
N PHE A 104 -3.96 9.65 19.30
CA PHE A 104 -3.96 8.62 20.37
C PHE A 104 -3.50 9.14 21.72
N LEU A 105 -3.84 10.40 22.05
CA LEU A 105 -3.42 11.05 23.28
C LEU A 105 -4.15 10.47 24.50
N ASP A 106 -5.43 10.13 24.35
CA ASP A 106 -6.25 9.50 25.40
C ASP A 106 -7.33 8.60 24.77
N PHE A 107 -6.95 7.40 24.40
CA PHE A 107 -7.86 6.46 23.79
C PHE A 107 -8.87 5.86 24.82
N GLY A 108 -8.52 5.88 26.08
CA GLY A 108 -9.42 5.51 27.16
C GLY A 108 -10.67 6.40 27.19
N ARG A 109 -10.49 7.70 26.96
CA ARG A 109 -11.60 8.66 26.84
C ARG A 109 -12.48 8.39 25.61
N VAL A 110 -11.86 7.96 24.48
CA VAL A 110 -12.60 7.55 23.28
C VAL A 110 -13.50 6.35 23.59
N ILE A 111 -12.97 5.32 24.25
CA ILE A 111 -13.74 4.15 24.66
C ILE A 111 -14.88 4.53 25.62
N ALA A 112 -14.63 5.42 26.57
CA ALA A 112 -15.65 5.90 27.49
C ALA A 112 -16.81 6.60 26.76
N THR A 113 -16.51 7.48 25.80
CA THR A 113 -17.53 8.12 24.94
C THR A 113 -18.34 7.08 24.17
N LEU A 114 -17.69 6.08 23.55
CA LEU A 114 -18.37 5.00 22.81
C LEU A 114 -19.22 4.14 23.76
N SER A 115 -18.80 3.90 24.98
CA SER A 115 -19.59 3.21 26.00
C SER A 115 -20.86 3.99 26.37
N LYS A 116 -20.76 5.30 26.56
CA LYS A 116 -21.93 6.17 26.77
C LYS A 116 -22.89 6.14 25.57
N LEU A 117 -22.36 6.27 24.36
CA LEU A 117 -23.13 6.17 23.11
C LEU A 117 -23.87 4.82 23.01
N SER A 118 -23.24 3.72 23.42
CA SER A 118 -23.84 2.38 23.39
C SER A 118 -25.06 2.22 24.31
N LYS A 119 -25.26 3.16 25.24
CA LYS A 119 -26.38 3.23 26.20
C LYS A 119 -27.41 4.30 25.82
N SER A 120 -27.20 5.04 24.72
CA SER A 120 -28.17 6.04 24.22
C SER A 120 -29.50 5.40 23.88
N GLN A 121 -30.56 6.20 23.82
CA GLN A 121 -31.90 5.75 23.50
C GLN A 121 -31.96 5.06 22.13
N GLN A 122 -31.27 5.62 21.16
CA GLN A 122 -31.16 5.09 19.79
C GLN A 122 -30.44 3.73 19.77
N ALA A 123 -29.34 3.59 20.53
CA ALA A 123 -28.62 2.31 20.63
C ALA A 123 -29.47 1.21 21.31
N GLN A 124 -30.27 1.57 22.31
CA GLN A 124 -31.19 0.62 22.99
C GLN A 124 -32.29 0.10 22.06
N TYR A 125 -32.73 0.89 21.07
CA TYR A 125 -33.70 0.44 20.06
C TYR A 125 -33.27 -0.83 19.32
N TRP A 126 -31.97 -1.02 19.14
CA TRP A 126 -31.37 -2.21 18.49
C TRP A 126 -31.43 -3.47 19.37
N GLN A 127 -31.88 -3.38 20.61
CA GLN A 127 -31.94 -4.50 21.58
C GLN A 127 -30.59 -5.22 21.78
N VAL A 128 -29.50 -4.53 21.49
CA VAL A 128 -28.13 -5.04 21.65
C VAL A 128 -27.57 -4.50 22.96
N LYS A 129 -27.10 -5.38 23.82
CA LYS A 129 -26.48 -4.97 25.09
C LYS A 129 -25.25 -4.13 24.80
N GLY A 130 -25.21 -2.90 25.31
CA GLY A 130 -24.06 -2.00 25.25
C GLY A 130 -22.85 -2.53 26.06
N PHE A 131 -21.87 -1.68 26.26
CA PHE A 131 -20.73 -2.00 27.14
C PHE A 131 -21.20 -2.16 28.57
N PRO A 132 -20.49 -2.97 29.42
CA PRO A 132 -20.84 -3.17 30.83
C PRO A 132 -21.00 -1.82 31.54
N GLU A 133 -21.91 -1.81 32.52
CA GLU A 133 -22.06 -0.63 33.36
C GLU A 133 -20.76 -0.35 34.11
N ASP A 134 -20.44 0.92 34.19
CA ASP A 134 -19.34 1.48 34.99
C ASP A 134 -19.48 0.92 36.42
N ARG A 135 -18.61 0.03 36.80
CA ARG A 135 -18.49 -0.43 38.20
C ARG A 135 -17.66 0.64 38.89
N GLY A 136 -18.37 1.54 39.54
CA GLY A 136 -17.91 2.72 40.21
C GLY A 136 -16.49 2.69 40.79
N GLU A 137 -15.77 3.80 40.64
CA GLU A 137 -14.59 4.30 41.37
C GLU A 137 -13.21 3.67 41.05
N ASP A 138 -13.08 2.63 40.23
CA ASP A 138 -11.78 2.24 39.73
C ASP A 138 -11.41 3.07 38.49
N LYS A 139 -10.58 4.09 38.71
CA LYS A 139 -9.91 4.83 37.63
C LYS A 139 -9.43 3.84 36.58
N TYR A 140 -9.93 3.99 35.34
CA TYR A 140 -9.37 3.30 34.18
C TYR A 140 -7.86 3.25 34.36
N ASP A 141 -7.29 2.04 34.27
CA ASP A 141 -5.84 1.90 34.35
C ASP A 141 -5.23 2.50 33.05
N ASN A 142 -5.09 3.82 33.04
CA ASN A 142 -4.62 4.61 31.91
C ASN A 142 -3.24 4.15 31.39
N LYS A 143 -2.53 3.29 32.13
CA LYS A 143 -1.21 2.80 31.73
C LYS A 143 -1.19 2.06 30.40
N ILE A 144 -2.27 1.35 30.03
CA ILE A 144 -2.35 0.66 28.75
C ILE A 144 -2.48 1.68 27.60
N TYR A 145 -3.17 2.78 27.86
CA TYR A 145 -3.43 3.82 26.86
C TYR A 145 -2.33 4.90 26.84
N GLU A 146 -1.62 5.13 27.95
CA GLU A 146 -0.51 6.11 28.05
C GLU A 146 0.69 5.73 27.17
N THR A 147 0.91 4.45 26.90
CA THR A 147 2.03 3.99 26.07
C THR A 147 1.71 3.99 24.56
N LEU A 148 0.45 4.11 24.17
CA LEU A 148 0.05 4.01 22.76
C LEU A 148 0.73 5.02 21.85
N SER A 149 0.80 6.29 22.27
CA SER A 149 1.48 7.32 21.48
C SER A 149 2.99 7.05 21.36
N THR A 150 3.62 6.52 22.41
CA THR A 150 5.05 6.20 22.44
C THR A 150 5.37 4.93 21.65
N ASP A 151 4.55 3.90 21.75
CA ASP A 151 4.71 2.65 21.02
C ASP A 151 4.45 2.81 19.51
N MET A 152 3.56 3.71 19.14
CA MET A 152 3.30 4.07 17.75
C MET A 152 4.43 4.90 17.13
N VAL A 153 5.15 5.71 17.90
CA VAL A 153 6.26 6.53 17.41
C VAL A 153 7.56 5.73 17.34
N ASN A 154 7.83 4.86 18.32
CA ASN A 154 9.11 4.17 18.47
C ASN A 154 9.11 2.69 18.03
N GLY A 155 7.95 2.10 17.78
CA GLY A 155 7.81 0.72 17.33
C GLY A 155 7.92 0.57 15.79
N PRO A 156 7.95 -0.66 15.28
CA PRO A 156 7.79 -0.93 13.85
C PRO A 156 6.51 -0.34 13.26
N ALA A 157 5.62 0.16 14.12
CA ALA A 157 4.40 0.89 13.78
C ALA A 157 4.63 2.38 13.46
N GLY A 158 5.78 2.99 13.80
CA GLY A 158 6.05 4.41 13.52
C GLY A 158 6.08 4.74 12.02
N ASP A 159 6.54 3.80 11.19
CA ASP A 159 6.48 3.93 9.72
C ASP A 159 5.07 3.69 9.16
N LEU A 160 4.21 2.99 9.90
CA LEU A 160 2.82 2.73 9.57
C LEU A 160 1.87 3.89 9.95
N MET A 161 2.32 4.87 10.73
CA MET A 161 1.57 6.12 10.95
C MET A 161 1.43 6.96 9.67
N ASN A 162 2.37 6.78 8.72
CA ASN A 162 2.31 7.39 7.39
C ASN A 162 1.77 6.44 6.30
N SER A 163 1.54 5.18 6.60
CA SER A 163 0.83 4.25 5.75
C SER A 163 -0.68 4.33 6.01
N ASN A 164 -1.46 4.07 4.99
CA ASN A 164 -2.91 4.16 4.98
C ASN A 164 -3.55 3.78 6.31
N ILE A 165 -4.48 4.62 6.74
CA ILE A 165 -5.28 4.42 7.94
C ILE A 165 -6.11 3.15 7.85
N ARG A 166 -6.40 2.66 6.63
CA ARG A 166 -7.08 1.41 6.36
C ARG A 166 -6.34 0.59 5.31
N THR A 167 -6.22 -0.71 5.55
CA THR A 167 -5.78 -1.65 4.53
C THR A 167 -6.94 -1.94 3.58
N PHE A 168 -6.62 -2.33 2.37
CA PHE A 168 -7.60 -2.74 1.36
C PHE A 168 -8.55 -3.86 1.86
N GLU A 169 -8.08 -4.73 2.75
CA GLU A 169 -8.87 -5.79 3.37
C GLU A 169 -9.96 -5.23 4.31
N GLU A 170 -9.65 -4.17 5.08
CA GLU A 170 -10.62 -3.51 5.96
C GLU A 170 -11.69 -2.72 5.18
N GLU A 171 -11.33 -2.15 4.01
CA GLU A 171 -12.31 -1.53 3.12
C GLU A 171 -13.22 -2.58 2.45
N ASN A 172 -12.70 -3.78 2.20
CA ASN A 172 -13.45 -4.88 1.58
C ASN A 172 -14.37 -5.63 2.55
N ASP A 173 -14.19 -5.55 3.85
CA ASP A 173 -15.10 -6.21 4.78
C ASP A 173 -16.54 -5.65 4.67
N PHE A 174 -16.68 -4.40 4.26
CA PHE A 174 -17.98 -3.84 3.84
C PHE A 174 -18.42 -4.34 2.45
N ALA A 175 -17.46 -4.67 1.57
CA ALA A 175 -17.69 -5.22 0.23
C ALA A 175 -17.87 -6.75 0.24
N PHE A 176 -17.41 -7.47 1.29
CA PHE A 176 -17.57 -8.93 1.42
C PHE A 176 -19.02 -9.38 1.72
N LYS A 177 -19.92 -8.48 2.11
CA LYS A 177 -21.35 -8.78 2.03
C LYS A 177 -21.82 -9.13 0.60
N ASP A 178 -20.98 -8.87 -0.39
CA ASP A 178 -21.29 -8.96 -1.81
C ASP A 178 -20.87 -10.28 -2.49
N GLU A 179 -20.33 -11.27 -1.78
CA GLU A 179 -20.22 -12.64 -2.35
C GLU A 179 -21.60 -13.19 -2.73
N LYS A 180 -22.64 -12.73 -2.06
CA LYS A 180 -24.04 -13.03 -2.47
C LYS A 180 -24.40 -12.47 -3.84
N ILE A 181 -23.85 -11.31 -4.28
CA ILE A 181 -24.17 -10.75 -5.59
C ILE A 181 -23.71 -11.68 -6.71
N TYR A 182 -22.52 -12.29 -6.60
CA TYR A 182 -22.05 -13.29 -7.55
C TYR A 182 -22.86 -14.59 -7.50
N ALA A 183 -23.30 -15.02 -6.34
CA ALA A 183 -24.14 -16.20 -6.19
C ALA A 183 -25.57 -15.96 -6.72
N ASP A 184 -26.11 -14.77 -6.46
CA ASP A 184 -27.45 -14.38 -6.88
C ASP A 184 -27.52 -14.08 -8.39
N LEU A 185 -26.44 -13.59 -9.01
CA LEU A 185 -26.31 -13.49 -10.46
C LEU A 185 -26.39 -14.87 -11.15
N LYS A 186 -25.96 -15.94 -10.50
CA LYS A 186 -26.11 -17.32 -10.95
C LYS A 186 -27.58 -17.77 -11.00
N LEU A 187 -28.41 -17.29 -10.07
CA LEU A 187 -29.83 -17.63 -9.96
C LEU A 187 -30.71 -16.94 -11.03
N CYS A 188 -30.29 -15.78 -11.53
CA CYS A 188 -31.06 -15.03 -12.54
C CYS A 188 -31.00 -15.61 -13.96
N HIS A 189 -30.08 -16.51 -14.25
CA HIS A 189 -29.91 -17.16 -15.58
C HIS A 189 -30.46 -18.56 -15.68
N THR A 190 -30.94 -19.18 -14.60
CA THR A 190 -31.72 -20.40 -14.65
C THR A 190 -33.17 -20.05 -14.96
N HIS A 191 -33.67 -20.55 -16.13
CA HIS A 191 -35.03 -20.33 -16.59
C HIS A 191 -36.08 -20.56 -15.48
N PRO A 192 -37.21 -19.79 -15.53
CA PRO A 192 -38.30 -19.98 -14.59
C PRO A 192 -39.10 -21.22 -14.95
N ARG A 193 -38.60 -22.39 -14.58
CA ARG A 193 -39.39 -23.64 -14.54
C ARG A 193 -38.85 -24.53 -13.45
N GLN A 194 -39.72 -24.74 -12.45
CA GLN A 194 -39.61 -25.64 -11.29
C GLN A 194 -39.20 -24.98 -9.97
N LEU A 195 -40.13 -24.20 -9.45
CA LEU A 195 -40.44 -24.18 -8.04
C LEU A 195 -41.76 -24.86 -7.86
N LEU A 196 -41.71 -26.16 -7.59
CA LEU A 196 -42.77 -26.91 -6.94
C LEU A 196 -42.10 -27.72 -5.85
N GLU A 197 -42.47 -27.35 -4.65
CA GLU A 197 -42.65 -28.17 -3.46
C GLU A 197 -41.68 -29.35 -3.26
N GLU A 198 -40.84 -29.27 -2.22
CA GLU A 198 -40.43 -30.46 -1.47
C GLU A 198 -40.47 -30.14 0.01
N ASP A 199 -41.60 -30.62 0.59
CA ASP A 199 -41.61 -31.03 1.96
C ASP A 199 -41.26 -32.52 2.03
N ASP A 200 -40.53 -32.88 3.07
CA ASP A 200 -40.62 -34.13 3.87
C ASP A 200 -39.84 -35.37 3.40
N GLU A 201 -38.98 -35.71 4.35
CA GLU A 201 -38.53 -37.00 4.90
C GLU A 201 -38.73 -38.31 4.12
N SER A 202 -37.68 -39.06 4.20
CA SER A 202 -37.53 -40.51 4.48
C SER A 202 -37.03 -41.44 3.38
N MET A 203 -35.83 -41.95 3.65
CA MET A 203 -35.43 -43.38 3.73
C MET A 203 -35.72 -44.32 2.53
N HIS A 204 -34.69 -45.01 2.16
CA HIS A 204 -34.52 -46.37 1.59
C HIS A 204 -34.17 -46.47 0.07
N ILE A 205 -32.91 -46.86 -0.14
CA ILE A 205 -32.39 -48.25 -0.39
C ILE A 205 -32.68 -48.79 -1.79
N TYR A 206 -31.53 -49.04 -2.52
CA TYR A 206 -31.31 -49.88 -3.67
C TYR A 206 -32.13 -49.66 -4.97
N ASP A 207 -31.40 -49.31 -6.03
CA ASP A 207 -31.53 -50.00 -7.29
C ASP A 207 -30.35 -49.75 -8.25
N GLU A 208 -29.82 -50.81 -8.67
CA GLU A 208 -29.11 -51.28 -9.87
C GLU A 208 -28.13 -50.42 -10.65
N PRO A 209 -26.98 -51.02 -11.04
CA PRO A 209 -25.86 -50.37 -11.71
C PRO A 209 -26.05 -50.40 -13.24
N SER A 210 -26.32 -49.27 -13.84
CA SER A 210 -26.06 -49.11 -15.27
C SER A 210 -25.66 -47.67 -15.58
N ASN A 211 -24.43 -47.52 -16.05
CA ASN A 211 -23.76 -46.29 -16.50
C ASN A 211 -23.00 -45.45 -15.42
N PHE A 212 -22.12 -46.12 -14.68
CA PHE A 212 -20.93 -45.43 -14.17
C PHE A 212 -20.00 -45.14 -15.34
N LYS A 213 -20.05 -43.92 -15.88
CA LYS A 213 -18.83 -43.27 -16.34
C LYS A 213 -18.00 -43.11 -15.10
N GLU A 214 -16.87 -43.81 -15.02
CA GLU A 214 -15.83 -43.57 -14.02
C GLU A 214 -15.46 -42.09 -14.09
N ASP A 215 -15.95 -41.29 -13.14
CA ASP A 215 -15.44 -39.95 -12.88
C ASP A 215 -14.01 -40.12 -12.35
N ILE A 216 -13.04 -40.04 -13.26
CA ILE A 216 -11.62 -39.91 -12.91
C ILE A 216 -11.54 -38.70 -11.99
N PRO A 217 -11.02 -38.84 -10.74
CA PRO A 217 -10.93 -37.73 -9.82
C PRO A 217 -10.15 -36.61 -10.48
N LYS A 218 -10.83 -35.47 -10.75
CA LYS A 218 -10.21 -34.29 -11.35
C LYS A 218 -9.07 -33.85 -10.48
N GLU A 219 -7.89 -33.62 -11.06
CA GLU A 219 -6.77 -33.03 -10.33
C GLU A 219 -7.19 -31.67 -9.76
N LYS A 220 -6.67 -31.29 -8.58
CA LYS A 220 -6.99 -30.00 -7.94
C LYS A 220 -6.73 -28.80 -8.87
N ARG A 221 -5.73 -28.91 -9.74
CA ARG A 221 -5.44 -27.91 -10.76
C ARG A 221 -6.63 -27.71 -11.72
N ASP A 222 -7.26 -28.80 -12.15
CA ASP A 222 -8.39 -28.72 -13.08
C ASP A 222 -9.62 -28.12 -12.41
N LEU A 223 -9.81 -28.34 -11.11
CA LEU A 223 -10.86 -27.68 -10.34
C LEU A 223 -10.60 -26.16 -10.23
N CYS A 224 -9.37 -25.74 -9.94
CA CYS A 224 -9.01 -24.31 -9.92
C CYS A 224 -9.21 -23.65 -11.31
N LEU A 225 -8.87 -24.37 -12.40
CA LEU A 225 -9.08 -23.86 -13.75
C LEU A 225 -10.57 -23.79 -14.09
N GLN A 226 -11.35 -24.78 -13.68
CA GLN A 226 -12.79 -24.77 -13.85
C GLN A 226 -13.43 -23.59 -13.11
N GLU A 227 -13.08 -23.38 -11.85
CA GLU A 227 -13.52 -22.23 -11.05
C GLU A 227 -13.17 -20.91 -11.73
N LEU A 228 -11.93 -20.74 -12.21
CA LEU A 228 -11.50 -19.55 -12.92
C LEU A 228 -12.37 -19.28 -14.16
N VAL A 229 -12.66 -20.31 -14.97
CA VAL A 229 -13.47 -20.19 -16.20
C VAL A 229 -14.93 -19.90 -15.88
N GLU A 230 -15.52 -20.59 -14.89
CA GLU A 230 -16.91 -20.40 -14.48
C GLU A 230 -17.14 -19.01 -13.89
N THR A 231 -16.27 -18.59 -12.99
CA THR A 231 -16.37 -17.25 -12.36
C THR A 231 -16.13 -16.16 -13.38
N GLU A 232 -15.28 -16.37 -14.39
CA GLU A 232 -15.11 -15.43 -15.50
C GLU A 232 -16.36 -15.34 -16.36
N ASN A 233 -17.03 -16.46 -16.64
CA ASN A 233 -18.30 -16.44 -17.37
C ASN A 233 -19.36 -15.63 -16.63
N ASN A 234 -19.52 -15.85 -15.32
CA ASN A 234 -20.49 -15.12 -14.50
C ASN A 234 -20.19 -13.61 -14.52
N TYR A 235 -18.90 -13.25 -14.52
CA TYR A 235 -18.49 -11.86 -14.59
C TYR A 235 -18.78 -11.21 -15.96
N VAL A 236 -18.55 -11.92 -17.06
CA VAL A 236 -18.92 -11.47 -18.40
C VAL A 236 -20.43 -11.24 -18.50
N ASP A 237 -21.23 -12.18 -17.94
CA ASP A 237 -22.68 -12.04 -17.89
C ASP A 237 -23.14 -10.82 -17.09
N ALA A 238 -22.48 -10.53 -15.96
CA ALA A 238 -22.71 -9.33 -15.17
C ALA A 238 -22.41 -8.03 -15.95
N LEU A 239 -21.29 -7.98 -16.69
CA LEU A 239 -20.97 -6.83 -17.53
C LEU A 239 -21.97 -6.64 -18.68
N HIS A 240 -22.40 -7.73 -19.30
CA HIS A 240 -23.43 -7.70 -20.34
C HIS A 240 -24.79 -7.26 -19.78
N MET A 241 -25.13 -7.71 -18.58
CA MET A 241 -26.32 -7.26 -17.86
C MET A 241 -26.29 -5.76 -17.63
N LEU A 242 -25.19 -5.21 -17.10
CA LEU A 242 -25.00 -3.78 -16.91
C LEU A 242 -25.16 -2.99 -18.23
N CYS A 243 -24.56 -3.49 -19.31
CA CYS A 243 -24.70 -2.88 -20.63
C CYS A 243 -26.12 -2.92 -21.17
N ASN A 244 -26.81 -4.06 -21.06
CA ASN A 244 -28.09 -4.27 -21.74
C ASN A 244 -29.28 -3.81 -20.90
N LYS A 245 -29.26 -4.05 -19.57
CA LYS A 245 -30.39 -3.76 -18.69
C LYS A 245 -30.35 -2.37 -18.08
N PHE A 246 -29.17 -1.74 -17.92
CA PHE A 246 -29.05 -0.41 -17.34
C PHE A 246 -28.52 0.64 -18.32
N HIS A 247 -27.34 0.45 -18.89
CA HIS A 247 -26.74 1.44 -19.79
C HIS A 247 -27.60 1.78 -21.00
N LYS A 248 -28.14 0.78 -21.73
CA LYS A 248 -28.97 1.01 -22.92
C LYS A 248 -30.29 1.76 -22.64
N PRO A 249 -31.08 1.39 -21.63
CA PRO A 249 -32.29 2.14 -21.28
C PRO A 249 -31.97 3.57 -20.83
N LEU A 250 -30.94 3.77 -20.00
CA LEU A 250 -30.57 5.06 -19.46
C LEU A 250 -30.00 6.02 -20.51
N LYS A 251 -29.38 5.52 -21.56
CA LYS A 251 -28.87 6.32 -22.68
C LYS A 251 -29.94 7.21 -23.34
N LYS A 252 -31.22 6.88 -23.21
CA LYS A 252 -32.32 7.65 -23.75
C LYS A 252 -32.85 8.73 -22.79
N LEU A 253 -32.45 8.67 -21.52
CA LEU A 253 -33.04 9.43 -20.42
C LEU A 253 -32.10 10.45 -19.80
N ILE A 254 -30.78 10.21 -19.88
CA ILE A 254 -29.74 11.07 -19.32
C ILE A 254 -28.77 11.52 -20.40
N SER A 255 -28.01 12.59 -20.14
CA SER A 255 -27.02 13.10 -21.07
C SER A 255 -25.88 12.08 -21.31
N GLU A 256 -25.23 12.18 -22.48
CA GLU A 256 -24.07 11.32 -22.79
C GLU A 256 -22.93 11.49 -21.76
N GLU A 257 -22.75 12.72 -21.24
CA GLU A 257 -21.75 13.00 -20.20
C GLU A 257 -22.09 12.28 -18.90
N GLN A 258 -23.34 12.33 -18.44
CA GLN A 258 -23.80 11.62 -17.24
C GLN A 258 -23.69 10.11 -17.43
N LEU A 259 -24.07 9.61 -18.61
CA LEU A 259 -23.97 8.19 -18.96
C LEU A 259 -22.52 7.70 -18.90
N GLN A 260 -21.57 8.48 -19.43
CA GLN A 260 -20.13 8.16 -19.38
C GLN A 260 -19.56 8.22 -17.97
N LYS A 261 -20.04 9.14 -17.12
CA LYS A 261 -19.64 9.19 -15.71
C LYS A 261 -20.12 7.97 -14.95
N VAL A 262 -21.39 7.58 -15.10
CA VAL A 262 -21.98 6.44 -14.37
C VAL A 262 -21.43 5.10 -14.84
N PHE A 263 -21.30 4.89 -16.16
CA PHE A 263 -20.87 3.60 -16.74
C PHE A 263 -19.46 3.63 -17.32
N CYS A 264 -18.59 4.43 -16.73
CA CYS A 264 -17.20 4.59 -17.15
C CYS A 264 -16.55 3.24 -17.53
N LYS A 265 -16.13 3.10 -18.78
CA LYS A 265 -15.42 1.91 -19.30
C LYS A 265 -16.14 0.55 -19.23
N ILE A 266 -17.37 0.45 -18.71
CA ILE A 266 -18.09 -0.85 -18.63
C ILE A 266 -18.29 -1.49 -20.00
N PRO A 267 -18.66 -0.79 -21.08
CA PRO A 267 -18.80 -1.40 -22.40
C PRO A 267 -17.48 -1.93 -22.97
N GLU A 268 -16.37 -1.27 -22.69
CA GLU A 268 -15.04 -1.70 -23.10
C GLU A 268 -14.57 -2.93 -22.28
N LEU A 269 -14.82 -2.92 -20.96
CA LEU A 269 -14.54 -4.06 -20.10
C LEU A 269 -15.32 -5.30 -20.56
N ALA A 270 -16.60 -5.15 -20.92
CA ALA A 270 -17.39 -6.26 -21.42
C ALA A 270 -16.76 -6.94 -22.67
N LYS A 271 -16.18 -6.16 -23.58
CA LYS A 271 -15.48 -6.69 -24.76
C LYS A 271 -14.19 -7.40 -24.39
N ILE A 272 -13.38 -6.79 -23.50
CA ILE A 272 -12.10 -7.35 -23.05
C ILE A 272 -12.34 -8.70 -22.38
N HIS A 273 -13.30 -8.77 -21.45
CA HIS A 273 -13.58 -9.98 -20.68
C HIS A 273 -14.28 -11.08 -21.50
N SER A 274 -15.11 -10.72 -22.49
CA SER A 274 -15.61 -11.70 -23.45
C SER A 274 -14.47 -12.39 -24.22
N THR A 275 -13.44 -11.64 -24.60
CA THR A 275 -12.24 -12.18 -25.26
C THR A 275 -11.40 -13.02 -24.31
N LEU A 276 -11.20 -12.55 -23.07
CA LEU A 276 -10.44 -13.25 -22.04
C LEU A 276 -11.10 -14.57 -21.67
N HIS A 277 -12.42 -14.58 -21.46
CA HIS A 277 -13.19 -15.78 -21.20
C HIS A 277 -13.10 -16.79 -22.35
N GLY A 278 -13.24 -16.35 -23.61
CA GLY A 278 -13.03 -17.21 -24.77
C GLY A 278 -11.66 -17.87 -24.77
N GLY A 279 -10.61 -17.11 -24.46
CA GLY A 279 -9.26 -17.60 -24.33
C GLY A 279 -9.06 -18.59 -23.18
N LEU A 280 -9.72 -18.37 -22.03
CA LEU A 280 -9.68 -19.31 -20.90
C LEU A 280 -10.39 -20.62 -21.21
N LYS A 281 -11.55 -20.58 -21.88
CA LYS A 281 -12.23 -21.79 -22.37
C LYS A 281 -11.36 -22.57 -23.35
N GLU A 282 -10.70 -21.90 -24.29
CA GLU A 282 -9.76 -22.52 -25.20
C GLU A 282 -8.59 -23.19 -24.46
N ALA A 283 -8.01 -22.49 -23.46
CA ALA A 283 -6.93 -23.02 -22.63
C ALA A 283 -7.35 -24.23 -21.78
N GLN A 284 -8.62 -24.28 -21.35
CA GLN A 284 -9.18 -25.40 -20.62
C GLN A 284 -9.37 -26.64 -21.52
N ASN A 285 -9.85 -26.44 -22.74
CA ASN A 285 -10.20 -27.54 -23.67
C ASN A 285 -9.00 -28.01 -24.49
N ASN A 286 -8.02 -27.16 -24.75
CA ASN A 286 -6.92 -27.43 -25.68
C ASN A 286 -5.62 -26.76 -25.24
N SER A 287 -5.01 -27.30 -24.17
CA SER A 287 -3.80 -26.76 -23.52
C SER A 287 -2.56 -26.71 -24.43
N HIS A 288 -2.56 -27.38 -25.59
CA HIS A 288 -1.43 -27.36 -26.52
C HIS A 288 -1.35 -26.05 -27.34
N ASN A 289 -2.50 -25.44 -27.66
CA ASN A 289 -2.54 -24.23 -28.49
C ASN A 289 -2.52 -22.93 -27.70
N ARG A 290 -3.15 -22.91 -26.54
CA ARG A 290 -3.25 -21.70 -25.72
C ARG A 290 -3.19 -22.08 -24.24
N THR A 291 -2.30 -21.46 -23.50
CA THR A 291 -2.14 -21.68 -22.06
C THR A 291 -2.83 -20.59 -21.26
N VAL A 292 -3.23 -20.89 -20.02
CA VAL A 292 -3.84 -19.90 -19.11
C VAL A 292 -2.93 -18.71 -18.92
N SER A 293 -1.63 -18.95 -18.74
CA SER A 293 -0.65 -17.87 -18.59
C SER A 293 -0.64 -16.89 -19.76
N LYS A 294 -0.73 -17.43 -20.97
CA LYS A 294 -0.73 -16.62 -22.19
C LYS A 294 -1.96 -15.73 -22.27
N VAL A 295 -3.13 -16.22 -21.85
CA VAL A 295 -4.36 -15.43 -21.84
C VAL A 295 -4.21 -14.17 -20.98
N PHE A 296 -3.63 -14.28 -19.79
CA PHE A 296 -3.42 -13.13 -18.92
C PHE A 296 -2.30 -12.21 -19.41
N LEU A 297 -1.18 -12.77 -19.86
CA LEU A 297 -0.04 -11.98 -20.33
C LEU A 297 -0.37 -11.19 -21.60
N ASP A 298 -1.10 -11.77 -22.53
CA ASP A 298 -1.54 -11.10 -23.77
C ASP A 298 -2.56 -9.97 -23.49
N ASN A 299 -3.32 -10.06 -22.40
CA ASN A 299 -4.32 -9.07 -22.03
C ASN A 299 -3.85 -8.07 -20.97
N GLN A 300 -2.61 -8.13 -20.50
CA GLN A 300 -2.10 -7.26 -19.43
C GLN A 300 -2.31 -5.76 -19.73
N GLU A 301 -2.02 -5.32 -20.95
CA GLU A 301 -2.20 -3.91 -21.35
C GLU A 301 -3.68 -3.51 -21.42
N ASN A 302 -4.56 -4.40 -21.88
CA ASN A 302 -6.00 -4.14 -21.95
C ASN A 302 -6.61 -3.98 -20.54
N LEU A 303 -6.12 -4.76 -19.58
CA LEU A 303 -6.57 -4.70 -18.18
C LEU A 303 -6.13 -3.44 -17.44
N LEU A 304 -5.17 -2.64 -17.97
CA LEU A 304 -4.84 -1.32 -17.41
C LEU A 304 -6.02 -0.34 -17.44
N LEU A 305 -7.05 -0.62 -18.26
CA LEU A 305 -8.29 0.14 -18.30
C LEU A 305 -9.00 0.20 -16.93
N TYR A 306 -8.75 -0.79 -16.07
CA TYR A 306 -9.24 -0.80 -14.70
C TYR A 306 -8.72 0.35 -13.84
N GLY A 307 -7.55 0.91 -14.16
CA GLY A 307 -7.04 2.11 -13.51
C GLY A 307 -8.05 3.25 -13.63
N ASP A 308 -8.51 3.56 -14.84
CA ASP A 308 -9.52 4.59 -15.10
C ASP A 308 -10.86 4.24 -14.47
N TYR A 309 -11.31 2.99 -14.60
CA TYR A 309 -12.59 2.54 -14.04
C TYR A 309 -12.62 2.71 -12.52
N CYS A 310 -11.64 2.17 -11.82
CA CYS A 310 -11.57 2.18 -10.37
C CYS A 310 -11.35 3.60 -9.81
N ALA A 311 -10.60 4.43 -10.53
CA ALA A 311 -10.40 5.83 -10.18
C ALA A 311 -11.70 6.64 -10.22
N ASN A 312 -12.63 6.30 -11.12
CA ASN A 312 -13.88 7.02 -11.30
C ASN A 312 -15.08 6.38 -10.57
N LEU A 313 -14.90 5.24 -9.91
CA LEU A 313 -16.02 4.50 -9.30
C LEU A 313 -16.82 5.33 -8.29
N THR A 314 -16.15 6.08 -7.42
CA THR A 314 -16.81 6.94 -6.43
C THR A 314 -17.61 8.06 -7.13
N THR A 315 -17.02 8.70 -8.15
CA THR A 315 -17.69 9.72 -8.95
C THR A 315 -18.90 9.12 -9.68
N ALA A 316 -18.80 7.90 -10.20
CA ALA A 316 -19.88 7.20 -10.88
C ALA A 316 -21.07 6.93 -9.94
N GLN A 317 -20.80 6.50 -8.71
CA GLN A 317 -21.84 6.26 -7.70
C GLN A 317 -22.51 7.57 -7.26
N GLN A 318 -21.76 8.65 -7.13
CA GLN A 318 -22.29 9.98 -6.82
C GLN A 318 -23.17 10.50 -7.94
N GLU A 319 -22.69 10.49 -9.20
CA GLU A 319 -23.47 10.92 -10.35
C GLU A 319 -24.76 10.11 -10.50
N LEU A 320 -24.71 8.79 -10.26
CA LEU A 320 -25.89 7.94 -10.26
C LEU A 320 -26.94 8.42 -9.24
N GLU A 321 -26.50 8.73 -8.03
CA GLU A 321 -27.37 9.22 -6.96
C GLU A 321 -27.96 10.58 -7.30
N ASP A 322 -27.15 11.51 -7.83
CA ASP A 322 -27.59 12.84 -8.25
C ASP A 322 -28.62 12.77 -9.38
N VAL A 323 -28.40 11.90 -10.37
CA VAL A 323 -29.35 11.69 -11.47
C VAL A 323 -30.65 11.09 -10.97
N MET A 324 -30.61 10.13 -10.04
CA MET A 324 -31.83 9.55 -9.43
C MET A 324 -32.61 10.55 -8.59
N ASN A 325 -31.93 11.42 -7.83
CA ASN A 325 -32.56 12.41 -6.99
C ASN A 325 -33.19 13.56 -7.81
N ASN A 326 -32.57 13.92 -8.94
CA ASN A 326 -33.02 15.03 -9.77
C ASN A 326 -34.03 14.61 -10.86
N ASN A 327 -34.25 13.31 -11.11
CA ASN A 327 -35.11 12.82 -12.18
C ASN A 327 -35.89 11.56 -11.77
N GLU A 328 -37.13 11.76 -11.38
CA GLU A 328 -38.00 10.66 -10.93
C GLU A 328 -38.25 9.62 -12.02
N THR A 329 -38.26 10.00 -13.31
CA THR A 329 -38.39 9.05 -14.42
C THR A 329 -37.19 8.11 -14.47
N VAL A 330 -35.99 8.64 -14.32
CA VAL A 330 -34.75 7.85 -14.28
C VAL A 330 -34.73 6.90 -13.08
N LYS A 331 -35.12 7.39 -11.91
CA LYS A 331 -35.24 6.61 -10.69
C LYS A 331 -36.18 5.42 -10.87
N ASN A 332 -37.39 5.66 -11.42
CA ASN A 332 -38.37 4.61 -11.69
C ASN A 332 -37.84 3.55 -12.68
N VAL A 333 -37.16 3.96 -13.76
CA VAL A 333 -36.56 3.04 -14.72
C VAL A 333 -35.45 2.22 -14.07
N ILE A 334 -34.57 2.82 -13.25
CA ILE A 334 -33.53 2.09 -12.54
C ILE A 334 -34.13 1.06 -11.57
N GLN A 335 -35.15 1.43 -10.81
CA GLN A 335 -35.83 0.53 -9.90
C GLN A 335 -36.53 -0.64 -10.64
N GLU A 336 -37.13 -0.37 -11.80
CA GLU A 336 -37.71 -1.41 -12.63
C GLU A 336 -36.64 -2.38 -13.15
N CYS A 337 -35.51 -1.85 -13.66
CA CYS A 337 -34.38 -2.67 -14.08
C CYS A 337 -33.81 -3.52 -12.91
N GLN A 338 -33.72 -2.96 -11.71
CA GLN A 338 -33.26 -3.69 -10.53
C GLN A 338 -34.24 -4.82 -10.14
N ARG A 339 -35.55 -4.59 -10.27
CA ARG A 339 -36.58 -5.63 -10.06
C ARG A 339 -36.47 -6.75 -11.10
N GLU A 340 -36.27 -6.41 -12.37
CA GLU A 340 -36.09 -7.40 -13.43
C GLU A 340 -34.80 -8.25 -13.26
N VAL A 341 -33.75 -7.69 -12.70
CA VAL A 341 -32.44 -8.35 -12.57
C VAL A 341 -32.33 -9.20 -11.31
N SER A 342 -32.84 -8.75 -10.19
CA SER A 342 -32.61 -9.40 -8.90
C SER A 342 -33.80 -9.33 -7.94
N ASP A 343 -35.03 -9.15 -8.44
CA ASP A 343 -36.24 -8.89 -7.63
C ASP A 343 -36.06 -7.70 -6.66
N GLY A 344 -35.19 -6.73 -7.03
CA GLY A 344 -34.90 -5.57 -6.22
C GLY A 344 -33.94 -5.80 -5.06
N ARG A 345 -33.34 -6.99 -4.94
CA ARG A 345 -32.41 -7.34 -3.86
C ARG A 345 -31.09 -6.59 -3.90
N HIS A 346 -30.66 -6.21 -5.11
CA HIS A 346 -29.41 -5.48 -5.33
C HIS A 346 -29.63 -4.19 -6.08
N GLN A 347 -28.91 -3.15 -5.68
CA GLN A 347 -28.97 -1.83 -6.31
C GLN A 347 -27.93 -1.70 -7.42
N LEU A 348 -28.18 -0.81 -8.41
CA LEU A 348 -27.23 -0.54 -9.49
C LEU A 348 -25.85 -0.12 -8.95
N ARG A 349 -25.82 0.69 -7.88
CA ARG A 349 -24.58 1.12 -7.22
C ARG A 349 -23.68 -0.04 -6.74
N GLU A 350 -24.30 -1.16 -6.36
CA GLU A 350 -23.60 -2.36 -5.90
C GLU A 350 -23.02 -3.13 -7.11
N TYR A 351 -23.78 -3.23 -8.19
CA TYR A 351 -23.27 -3.83 -9.43
C TYR A 351 -22.07 -3.08 -10.01
N LEU A 352 -21.97 -1.75 -9.82
CA LEU A 352 -20.81 -0.98 -10.24
C LEU A 352 -19.52 -1.31 -9.44
N VAL A 353 -19.60 -1.99 -8.30
CA VAL A 353 -18.40 -2.43 -7.54
C VAL A 353 -17.85 -3.75 -8.06
N VAL A 354 -18.67 -4.56 -8.71
CA VAL A 354 -18.30 -5.91 -9.20
C VAL A 354 -17.02 -5.94 -10.06
N PRO A 355 -16.79 -5.02 -11.01
CA PRO A 355 -15.54 -5.01 -11.78
C PRO A 355 -14.28 -4.81 -10.92
N LEU A 356 -14.34 -3.93 -9.91
CA LEU A 356 -13.22 -3.74 -8.98
C LEU A 356 -12.93 -5.03 -8.20
N GLN A 357 -13.94 -5.69 -7.68
CA GLN A 357 -13.79 -6.96 -6.98
C GLN A 357 -13.19 -8.05 -7.87
N ARG A 358 -13.59 -8.11 -9.14
CA ARG A 358 -13.09 -9.11 -10.09
C ARG A 358 -11.61 -8.95 -10.38
N ILE A 359 -11.17 -7.76 -10.76
CA ILE A 359 -9.76 -7.54 -11.13
C ILE A 359 -8.80 -7.86 -9.98
N LEU A 360 -9.21 -7.59 -8.74
CA LEU A 360 -8.41 -7.86 -7.57
C LEU A 360 -8.37 -9.35 -7.17
N LYS A 361 -9.27 -10.18 -7.69
CA LYS A 361 -9.26 -11.64 -7.45
C LYS A 361 -8.35 -12.43 -8.40
N TYR A 362 -7.93 -11.88 -9.54
CA TYR A 362 -7.13 -12.67 -10.51
C TYR A 362 -5.80 -13.14 -9.97
N HIS A 363 -5.08 -12.33 -9.23
CA HIS A 363 -3.79 -12.77 -8.66
C HIS A 363 -4.00 -13.90 -7.65
N LEU A 364 -5.09 -13.91 -6.87
CA LEU A 364 -5.41 -14.98 -5.93
C LEU A 364 -5.75 -16.28 -6.66
N LEU A 365 -6.61 -16.22 -7.70
CA LEU A 365 -6.97 -17.38 -8.51
C LEU A 365 -5.74 -17.97 -9.22
N LEU A 366 -4.87 -17.12 -9.75
CA LEU A 366 -3.62 -17.57 -10.37
C LEU A 366 -2.64 -18.14 -9.35
N GLN A 367 -2.60 -17.61 -8.12
CA GLN A 367 -1.78 -18.14 -7.03
C GLN A 367 -2.18 -19.59 -6.69
N GLU A 368 -3.48 -19.85 -6.55
CA GLU A 368 -3.98 -21.21 -6.29
C GLU A 368 -3.70 -22.14 -7.48
N LEU A 369 -3.86 -21.64 -8.70
CA LEU A 369 -3.53 -22.42 -9.89
C LEU A 369 -2.01 -22.75 -9.96
N VAL A 370 -1.13 -21.79 -9.62
CA VAL A 370 0.32 -22.03 -9.50
C VAL A 370 0.61 -23.07 -8.42
N ARG A 371 -0.05 -22.97 -7.26
CA ARG A 371 0.14 -23.87 -6.12
C ARG A 371 -0.19 -25.31 -6.45
N HIS A 372 -1.23 -25.54 -7.26
CA HIS A 372 -1.69 -26.87 -7.65
C HIS A 372 -1.13 -27.35 -8.99
N THR A 373 -0.23 -26.59 -9.63
CA THR A 373 0.44 -26.99 -10.88
C THR A 373 1.73 -27.73 -10.57
N GLN A 374 1.93 -28.91 -11.16
CA GLN A 374 3.11 -29.75 -10.95
C GLN A 374 4.41 -29.06 -11.39
N PRO A 375 5.54 -29.30 -10.73
CA PRO A 375 6.83 -28.65 -11.05
C PRO A 375 7.33 -28.82 -12.48
N ASN A 376 6.97 -29.91 -13.12
CA ASN A 376 7.35 -30.26 -14.50
C ASN A 376 6.33 -29.77 -15.56
N HIS A 377 5.27 -29.12 -15.16
CA HIS A 377 4.25 -28.64 -16.08
C HIS A 377 4.80 -27.52 -16.98
N ALA A 378 4.61 -27.64 -18.29
CA ALA A 378 5.16 -26.72 -19.30
C ALA A 378 4.78 -25.24 -19.08
N ASP A 379 3.58 -24.97 -18.56
CA ASP A 379 3.05 -23.63 -18.34
C ASP A 379 3.44 -23.03 -16.98
N LEU A 380 3.99 -23.79 -16.04
CA LEU A 380 4.23 -23.32 -14.66
C LEU A 380 5.07 -22.04 -14.60
N HIS A 381 6.14 -21.96 -15.40
CA HIS A 381 7.01 -20.79 -15.43
C HIS A 381 6.27 -19.52 -15.90
N ASN A 382 5.50 -19.65 -16.98
CA ASN A 382 4.73 -18.51 -17.50
C ASN A 382 3.51 -18.21 -16.63
N LEU A 383 2.93 -19.19 -15.96
CA LEU A 383 1.85 -18.99 -15.00
C LEU A 383 2.30 -18.16 -13.78
N LYS A 384 3.54 -18.37 -13.29
CA LYS A 384 4.15 -17.52 -12.27
C LYS A 384 4.32 -16.07 -12.75
N LYS A 385 4.74 -15.88 -14.01
CA LYS A 385 4.82 -14.55 -14.61
C LYS A 385 3.44 -13.88 -14.75
N ALA A 386 2.41 -14.65 -15.11
CA ALA A 386 1.05 -14.14 -15.17
C ALA A 386 0.55 -13.73 -13.77
N TYR A 387 0.84 -14.52 -12.75
CA TYR A 387 0.56 -14.18 -11.36
C TYR A 387 1.25 -12.88 -10.94
N GLU A 388 2.56 -12.75 -11.18
CA GLU A 388 3.33 -11.53 -10.89
C GLU A 388 2.80 -10.32 -11.64
N ALA A 389 2.39 -10.50 -12.91
CA ALA A 389 1.79 -9.44 -13.72
C ALA A 389 0.44 -8.98 -13.19
N MET A 390 -0.40 -9.88 -12.69
CA MET A 390 -1.69 -9.54 -12.09
C MET A 390 -1.54 -8.91 -10.71
N MET A 391 -0.54 -9.30 -9.93
CA MET A 391 -0.16 -8.59 -8.70
C MET A 391 0.28 -7.15 -8.99
N ASP A 392 1.19 -6.97 -9.94
CA ASP A 392 1.70 -5.65 -10.33
C ASP A 392 0.55 -4.75 -10.84
N LEU A 393 -0.40 -5.33 -11.59
CA LEU A 393 -1.61 -4.65 -12.04
C LEU A 393 -2.53 -4.25 -10.88
N ALA A 394 -2.74 -5.14 -9.91
CA ALA A 394 -3.56 -4.84 -8.72
C ALA A 394 -2.95 -3.69 -7.90
N GLU A 395 -1.63 -3.71 -7.69
CA GLU A 395 -0.91 -2.62 -7.02
C GLU A 395 -0.99 -1.29 -7.81
N TYR A 396 -0.91 -1.35 -9.15
CA TYR A 396 -1.10 -0.18 -10.01
C TYR A 396 -2.50 0.41 -9.84
N ILE A 397 -3.55 -0.41 -9.91
CA ILE A 397 -4.95 0.02 -9.78
C ILE A 397 -5.18 0.67 -8.41
N ASN A 398 -4.70 0.06 -7.34
CA ASN A 398 -4.82 0.58 -5.98
C ASN A 398 -4.16 1.96 -5.83
N GLU A 399 -2.97 2.14 -6.43
CA GLU A 399 -2.29 3.44 -6.35
C GLU A 399 -2.98 4.50 -7.23
N VAL A 400 -3.54 4.14 -8.40
CA VAL A 400 -4.33 5.06 -9.23
C VAL A 400 -5.58 5.53 -8.47
N LYS A 401 -6.29 4.61 -7.80
CA LYS A 401 -7.44 4.95 -6.95
C LYS A 401 -7.03 5.93 -5.84
N ARG A 402 -5.95 5.62 -5.13
CA ARG A 402 -5.39 6.46 -4.07
C ARG A 402 -5.00 7.86 -4.56
N ASP A 403 -4.38 7.94 -5.72
CA ASP A 403 -4.02 9.22 -6.34
C ASP A 403 -5.25 10.07 -6.66
N LYS A 404 -6.34 9.45 -7.14
CA LYS A 404 -7.59 10.14 -7.41
C LYS A 404 -8.27 10.65 -6.14
N GLU A 405 -8.29 9.85 -5.10
CA GLU A 405 -8.77 10.28 -3.78
C GLU A 405 -7.94 11.45 -3.24
N MET A 406 -6.61 11.42 -3.41
CA MET A 406 -5.74 12.53 -3.04
C MET A 406 -6.00 13.79 -3.88
N GLN A 407 -6.27 13.66 -5.17
CA GLN A 407 -6.69 14.79 -6.01
C GLN A 407 -7.98 15.42 -5.48
N GLN A 408 -8.97 14.63 -5.09
CA GLN A 408 -10.21 15.16 -4.51
C GLN A 408 -9.93 15.92 -3.21
N ILE A 409 -9.11 15.38 -2.33
CA ILE A 409 -8.67 16.04 -1.09
C ILE A 409 -7.98 17.38 -1.38
N ILE A 410 -7.11 17.42 -2.39
CA ILE A 410 -6.41 18.64 -2.81
C ILE A 410 -7.40 19.67 -3.37
N ASN A 411 -8.40 19.23 -4.12
CA ASN A 411 -9.44 20.11 -4.64
C ASN A 411 -10.32 20.72 -3.53
N ASP A 412 -10.73 19.89 -2.56
CA ASP A 412 -11.48 20.35 -1.39
C ASP A 412 -10.65 21.36 -0.57
N LEU A 413 -9.35 21.07 -0.42
CA LEU A 413 -8.42 21.98 0.25
C LEU A 413 -8.27 23.30 -0.52
N GLN A 414 -8.18 23.25 -1.85
CA GLN A 414 -8.07 24.45 -2.67
C GLN A 414 -9.29 25.38 -2.50
N MET A 415 -10.48 24.82 -2.37
CA MET A 415 -11.69 25.58 -2.09
C MET A 415 -11.72 26.16 -0.67
N SER A 416 -10.97 25.57 0.25
CA SER A 416 -10.90 26.00 1.65
C SER A 416 -9.84 27.08 1.91
N ILE A 417 -8.88 27.30 0.99
CA ILE A 417 -7.83 28.33 1.14
C ILE A 417 -8.18 29.57 0.35
N MET A 418 -8.28 30.72 1.05
CA MET A 418 -8.52 32.02 0.47
C MET A 418 -7.22 32.77 0.18
N ASP A 419 -7.27 33.72 -0.77
CA ASP A 419 -6.19 34.64 -1.12
C ASP A 419 -4.92 33.92 -1.67
N MET A 420 -5.09 32.81 -2.40
CA MET A 420 -4.00 32.11 -3.05
C MET A 420 -3.36 32.97 -4.15
N PRO A 421 -2.00 33.07 -4.20
CA PRO A 421 -1.32 33.80 -5.28
C PRO A 421 -1.42 33.03 -6.61
N SER A 422 -1.34 33.77 -7.71
CA SER A 422 -1.44 33.20 -9.06
C SER A 422 -0.36 32.15 -9.39
N GLU A 423 0.81 32.27 -8.77
CA GLU A 423 1.94 31.36 -8.98
C GLU A 423 1.71 29.93 -8.44
N ILE A 424 0.79 29.78 -7.50
CA ILE A 424 0.40 28.50 -6.90
C ILE A 424 -1.11 28.32 -6.85
N SER A 425 -1.82 28.88 -7.83
CA SER A 425 -3.29 28.86 -7.87
C SER A 425 -3.89 27.47 -8.01
N ASN A 426 -3.13 26.51 -8.55
CA ASN A 426 -3.55 25.11 -8.66
C ASN A 426 -2.71 24.25 -7.73
N LEU A 427 -3.32 23.75 -6.64
CA LEU A 427 -2.64 22.92 -5.66
C LEU A 427 -2.25 21.53 -6.21
N GLU A 428 -2.94 21.02 -7.24
CA GLU A 428 -2.59 19.73 -7.88
C GLU A 428 -1.17 19.76 -8.47
N ASP A 429 -0.72 20.91 -8.98
CA ASP A 429 0.62 21.07 -9.56
C ASP A 429 1.73 20.99 -8.50
N LEU A 430 1.38 21.15 -7.21
CA LEU A 430 2.31 21.08 -6.09
C LEU A 430 2.65 19.64 -5.68
N GLY A 431 1.95 18.66 -6.22
CA GLY A 431 2.11 17.26 -5.88
C GLY A 431 1.16 16.77 -4.78
N LYS A 432 1.45 15.59 -4.24
CA LYS A 432 0.64 14.97 -3.18
C LYS A 432 0.80 15.75 -1.87
N LEU A 433 -0.29 15.84 -1.10
CA LEU A 433 -0.23 16.35 0.27
C LEU A 433 0.43 15.28 1.16
N ARG A 434 1.57 15.60 1.76
CA ARG A 434 2.35 14.67 2.61
C ARG A 434 2.01 14.78 4.08
N TYR A 435 1.84 16.01 4.54
CA TYR A 435 1.61 16.29 5.94
C TYR A 435 0.93 17.65 6.12
N ASP A 436 0.06 17.78 7.10
CA ASP A 436 -0.54 19.05 7.46
C ASP A 436 -0.72 19.19 8.97
N GLY A 437 -0.83 20.41 9.45
CA GLY A 437 -1.08 20.65 10.86
C GLY A 437 -0.76 22.05 11.33
N GLU A 438 -1.05 22.27 12.61
CA GLU A 438 -0.74 23.54 13.28
C GLU A 438 0.68 23.55 13.85
N THR A 439 1.38 24.66 13.63
CA THR A 439 2.69 24.93 14.24
C THR A 439 2.86 26.44 14.46
N ARG A 440 3.86 26.84 15.23
CA ARG A 440 4.23 28.24 15.37
C ARG A 440 5.40 28.54 14.45
N ILE A 441 5.28 29.60 13.65
CA ILE A 441 6.35 30.05 12.76
C ILE A 441 6.81 31.45 13.19
N GLU A 442 8.12 31.62 13.25
CA GLU A 442 8.73 32.93 13.49
C GLU A 442 8.71 33.74 12.19
N CYS A 443 7.93 34.83 12.17
CA CYS A 443 7.73 35.67 10.99
C CYS A 443 8.64 36.86 10.92
N HIS A 444 9.15 37.34 12.11
CA HIS A 444 10.15 38.41 12.30
C HIS A 444 10.88 38.16 13.62
N PRO A 445 12.11 38.72 13.85
CA PRO A 445 12.76 38.64 15.12
C PRO A 445 11.75 39.07 16.22
N ASP A 446 11.50 38.19 17.17
CA ASP A 446 10.60 38.35 18.31
C ASP A 446 9.09 38.16 18.12
N THR A 447 8.56 37.86 16.91
CA THR A 447 7.13 37.58 16.73
C THR A 447 6.87 36.19 16.19
N THR A 448 6.42 35.29 17.05
CA THR A 448 5.93 33.97 16.65
C THR A 448 4.41 34.01 16.43
N LYS A 449 3.95 33.46 15.29
CA LYS A 449 2.53 33.38 15.00
C LYS A 449 2.12 31.91 14.83
N LYS A 450 0.95 31.55 15.35
CA LYS A 450 0.33 30.25 15.10
C LYS A 450 -0.11 30.19 13.64
N ARG A 451 0.24 29.12 12.93
CA ARG A 451 -0.03 28.91 11.52
C ARG A 451 -0.53 27.50 11.30
N TYR A 452 -1.35 27.31 10.29
CA TYR A 452 -1.64 26.01 9.71
C TYR A 452 -0.77 25.82 8.48
N VAL A 453 -0.09 24.69 8.39
CA VAL A 453 0.92 24.45 7.36
C VAL A 453 0.57 23.16 6.60
N PHE A 454 0.63 23.23 5.27
CA PHE A 454 0.45 22.12 4.37
C PHE A 454 1.76 21.82 3.65
N VAL A 455 2.26 20.60 3.76
CA VAL A 455 3.49 20.14 3.10
C VAL A 455 3.09 19.30 1.91
N PHE A 456 3.33 19.82 0.71
CA PHE A 456 3.19 19.11 -0.55
C PHE A 456 4.54 18.55 -1.01
N ASP A 457 4.55 17.75 -2.06
CA ASP A 457 5.78 17.23 -2.65
C ASP A 457 6.78 18.35 -3.02
N LYS A 458 6.28 19.48 -3.57
CA LYS A 458 7.14 20.55 -4.11
C LYS A 458 7.19 21.80 -3.26
N VAL A 459 6.23 22.01 -2.38
CA VAL A 459 6.01 23.29 -1.72
C VAL A 459 5.49 23.10 -0.31
N VAL A 460 5.88 23.98 0.59
CA VAL A 460 5.24 24.18 1.90
C VAL A 460 4.35 25.42 1.81
N VAL A 461 3.04 25.26 2.04
CA VAL A 461 2.06 26.36 2.08
C VAL A 461 1.76 26.71 3.52
N ILE A 462 1.86 28.00 3.86
CA ILE A 462 1.67 28.51 5.22
C ILE A 462 0.42 29.38 5.26
N CYS A 463 -0.56 28.98 6.09
CA CYS A 463 -1.86 29.63 6.21
C CYS A 463 -2.12 30.17 7.61
N GLY A 464 -3.00 31.16 7.71
CA GLY A 464 -3.66 31.55 8.95
C GLY A 464 -5.03 30.86 9.03
N ARG A 465 -5.44 30.39 10.21
CA ARG A 465 -6.78 29.89 10.43
C ARG A 465 -7.75 31.07 10.60
N GLN A 466 -8.86 31.08 9.90
CA GLN A 466 -9.90 32.11 10.08
C GLN A 466 -10.82 31.66 11.21
N THR A 467 -10.63 32.25 12.41
CA THR A 467 -11.60 32.11 13.50
C THR A 467 -12.55 33.30 13.40
N ARG A 468 -13.83 33.06 13.12
CA ARG A 468 -14.84 34.10 13.25
C ARG A 468 -14.90 34.52 14.73
N ARG A 469 -14.75 35.82 14.99
CA ARG A 469 -14.98 36.34 16.33
C ARG A 469 -16.49 36.30 16.58
N LEU A 470 -16.91 35.74 17.70
CA LEU A 470 -18.31 35.73 18.18
C LEU A 470 -18.96 37.15 18.19
N SER A 471 -18.20 38.22 18.12
CA SER A 471 -18.69 39.59 18.04
C SER A 471 -19.34 39.97 16.72
N GLU A 472 -19.12 39.22 15.61
CA GLU A 472 -19.80 39.52 14.33
C GLU A 472 -21.16 38.85 14.21
N LEU A 473 -21.49 37.90 15.07
CA LEU A 473 -22.78 37.23 15.15
C LEU A 473 -23.86 38.10 15.85
N PHE A 474 -23.46 39.15 16.56
CA PHE A 474 -24.42 40.03 17.30
C PHE A 474 -24.82 41.30 16.60
N ILE A 475 -24.34 41.64 15.40
CA ILE A 475 -24.67 42.88 14.69
C ILE A 475 -25.87 42.73 13.75
N GLY A 476 -26.51 41.55 13.66
CA GLY A 476 -27.64 41.27 12.76
C GLY A 476 -28.96 40.85 13.41
N ALA A 477 -29.06 40.89 14.73
CA ALA A 477 -30.27 40.42 15.44
C ALA A 477 -31.35 41.45 15.54
N ASN A 478 -32.00 41.82 14.42
CA ASN A 478 -33.33 42.42 14.39
C ASN A 478 -34.12 41.88 13.21
N SER A 479 -34.59 40.64 13.31
CA SER A 479 -35.84 40.21 12.68
C SER A 479 -36.22 38.82 13.19
N ASN A 480 -37.41 38.76 13.78
CA ASN A 480 -38.12 37.57 14.20
C ASN A 480 -38.33 36.60 13.02
N ARG A 481 -37.52 35.54 12.91
CA ARG A 481 -37.93 34.30 12.24
C ARG A 481 -36.97 33.18 12.61
N TRP A 482 -37.27 32.46 13.67
CA TRP A 482 -36.65 31.17 13.96
C TRP A 482 -37.40 30.10 13.12
N SER A 483 -36.90 29.74 11.98
CA SER A 483 -37.19 28.46 11.37
C SER A 483 -36.09 27.51 11.85
N LEU A 484 -36.48 26.44 12.52
CA LEU A 484 -35.61 25.30 12.79
C LEU A 484 -35.24 24.66 11.43
N GLY A 485 -34.00 24.84 10.99
CA GLY A 485 -33.51 24.28 9.75
C GLY A 485 -32.10 24.82 9.49
N GLU A 486 -31.13 23.93 9.55
CA GLU A 486 -29.79 24.09 9.00
C GLU A 486 -28.91 25.17 9.64
N VAL A 487 -28.24 24.82 10.73
CA VAL A 487 -26.99 25.49 11.06
C VAL A 487 -25.94 24.93 10.10
N PRO A 488 -25.40 25.72 9.13
CA PRO A 488 -24.37 25.22 8.24
C PRO A 488 -23.18 24.80 9.11
N ILE A 489 -22.69 23.58 8.92
CA ILE A 489 -21.39 23.14 9.44
C ILE A 489 -20.40 24.12 8.83
N GLU A 490 -19.81 25.03 9.62
CA GLU A 490 -18.88 26.03 9.11
C GLU A 490 -17.60 25.31 8.65
N ASP A 491 -17.41 25.26 7.34
CA ASP A 491 -16.17 24.79 6.74
C ASP A 491 -15.00 25.62 7.27
N GLU A 492 -14.00 24.95 7.83
CA GLU A 492 -12.76 25.60 8.27
C GLU A 492 -12.12 26.32 7.08
N LYS A 493 -11.98 27.64 7.16
CA LYS A 493 -11.36 28.45 6.13
C LYS A 493 -9.95 28.83 6.52
N TYR A 494 -9.05 28.69 5.58
CA TYR A 494 -7.64 29.05 5.72
C TYR A 494 -7.38 30.31 4.88
N VAL A 495 -6.54 31.21 5.39
CA VAL A 495 -6.10 32.42 4.67
C VAL A 495 -4.64 32.26 4.35
N PHE A 496 -4.30 32.25 3.08
CA PHE A 496 -2.92 32.17 2.63
C PHE A 496 -2.05 33.27 3.25
N LYS A 497 -0.79 32.93 3.63
CA LYS A 497 0.16 33.88 4.22
C LYS A 497 1.52 33.86 3.54
N ASP A 498 2.08 32.69 3.27
CA ASP A 498 3.39 32.54 2.60
C ASP A 498 3.53 31.12 2.03
N TRP A 499 4.54 30.91 1.22
CA TRP A 499 4.89 29.60 0.66
C TRP A 499 6.38 29.45 0.41
N VAL A 500 6.87 28.21 0.41
CA VAL A 500 8.31 27.90 0.27
C VAL A 500 8.47 26.77 -0.72
N LYS A 501 9.18 27.00 -1.85
CA LYS A 501 9.61 25.96 -2.77
C LYS A 501 10.69 25.10 -2.15
N LEU A 502 10.47 23.80 -2.09
CA LEU A 502 11.36 22.84 -1.44
C LEU A 502 12.60 22.45 -2.25
N GLU A 503 12.60 22.71 -3.56
CA GLU A 503 13.67 22.32 -4.47
C GLU A 503 15.09 22.77 -4.01
N ASN A 504 15.17 23.96 -3.42
CA ASN A 504 16.43 24.54 -2.92
C ASN A 504 16.45 24.71 -1.41
N CYS A 505 15.78 23.86 -0.69
CA CYS A 505 15.70 23.93 0.78
C CYS A 505 16.58 22.89 1.46
N LYS A 506 16.84 23.12 2.74
CA LYS A 506 17.46 22.19 3.67
C LYS A 506 16.79 22.35 5.03
N VAL A 507 16.55 21.22 5.70
CA VAL A 507 16.09 21.20 7.09
C VAL A 507 17.32 21.14 8.01
N GLU A 508 17.38 22.01 9.01
CA GLU A 508 18.46 22.02 9.99
C GLU A 508 17.89 21.98 11.40
N ASP A 509 18.43 21.06 12.22
CA ASP A 509 18.05 20.97 13.64
C ASP A 509 18.78 22.05 14.47
N THR A 510 18.11 22.55 15.52
CA THR A 510 18.67 23.53 16.41
C THR A 510 19.67 22.97 17.42
N VAL A 511 19.81 21.64 17.53
CA VAL A 511 20.65 20.97 18.56
C VAL A 511 22.16 20.96 18.24
N GLY A 512 22.62 21.49 17.08
CA GLY A 512 24.00 21.34 16.61
C GLY A 512 24.88 22.61 16.54
N GLY A 513 24.42 23.78 16.94
CA GLY A 513 25.14 25.06 16.75
C GLY A 513 25.91 25.55 17.97
N ALA A 514 27.11 25.02 18.23
CA ALA A 514 28.10 25.65 19.07
C ALA A 514 28.79 26.79 18.29
N HIS A 515 28.12 27.92 18.11
CA HIS A 515 28.77 29.20 17.82
C HIS A 515 28.19 30.31 18.71
N GLY A 516 29.10 30.85 19.54
CA GLY A 516 28.86 31.78 20.60
C GLY A 516 28.00 33.00 20.22
N GLY A 517 26.82 33.02 20.78
CA GLY A 517 25.91 34.16 20.82
C GLY A 517 24.73 33.77 21.70
N SER A 518 24.55 34.53 22.81
CA SER A 518 23.51 34.35 23.81
C SER A 518 22.09 34.54 23.22
N THR A 519 21.62 33.59 22.43
CA THR A 519 20.19 33.46 22.10
C THR A 519 19.69 32.16 22.74
N LYS A 520 18.72 32.26 23.64
CA LYS A 520 18.01 31.12 24.23
C LYS A 520 17.55 30.22 23.10
N VAL A 521 18.20 29.07 22.95
CA VAL A 521 17.76 28.02 22.01
C VAL A 521 16.33 27.66 22.38
N LYS A 522 15.37 27.95 21.50
CA LYS A 522 13.96 27.60 21.71
C LYS A 522 13.85 26.07 21.58
N GLN A 523 13.49 25.45 22.68
CA GLN A 523 13.29 23.99 22.73
C GLN A 523 12.24 23.58 21.68
N ASN A 524 12.44 22.46 21.00
CA ASN A 524 11.57 21.92 19.95
C ASN A 524 11.45 22.79 18.69
N SER A 525 12.50 23.54 18.31
CA SER A 525 12.55 24.27 17.05
C SER A 525 13.46 23.62 16.01
N PHE A 526 13.24 23.96 14.73
CA PHE A 526 14.10 23.63 13.61
C PHE A 526 14.01 24.71 12.53
N TYR A 527 14.97 24.72 11.61
CA TYR A 527 15.03 25.69 10.52
C TYR A 527 14.75 25.03 9.18
N LEU A 528 13.91 25.67 8.37
CA LEU A 528 13.81 25.41 6.93
C LEU A 528 14.58 26.52 6.22
N VAL A 529 15.78 26.20 5.76
CA VAL A 529 16.73 27.15 5.15
C VAL A 529 16.61 27.07 3.63
N VAL A 530 16.42 28.22 2.97
CA VAL A 530 16.39 28.32 1.51
C VAL A 530 17.81 28.59 1.01
N LYS A 531 18.41 27.67 0.25
CA LYS A 531 19.74 27.79 -0.31
C LYS A 531 19.80 28.99 -1.29
N GLY A 532 20.85 29.79 -1.20
CA GLY A 532 21.04 30.97 -2.07
C GLY A 532 20.23 32.22 -1.66
N ASN A 533 19.32 32.12 -0.71
CA ASN A 533 18.62 33.27 -0.13
C ASN A 533 18.88 33.29 1.38
N LYS A 534 19.06 34.46 1.97
CA LYS A 534 19.26 34.59 3.42
C LYS A 534 17.99 34.33 4.25
N LYS A 535 16.95 33.82 3.62
CA LYS A 535 15.62 33.54 4.23
C LYS A 535 15.63 32.15 4.89
N ALA A 536 15.36 32.10 6.17
CA ALA A 536 15.12 30.89 6.92
C ALA A 536 13.79 31.02 7.67
N TYR A 537 13.03 29.93 7.73
CA TYR A 537 11.80 29.84 8.50
C TYR A 537 12.08 29.04 9.76
N THR A 538 11.80 29.61 10.91
CA THR A 538 11.91 28.92 12.19
C THR A 538 10.56 28.31 12.54
N PHE A 539 10.50 26.99 12.58
CA PHE A 539 9.35 26.22 13.04
C PHE A 539 9.51 25.91 14.54
N LEU A 540 8.46 26.14 15.31
CA LEU A 540 8.41 25.81 16.72
C LEU A 540 7.29 24.79 16.95
N ALA A 541 7.65 23.55 17.08
CA ALA A 541 6.72 22.45 17.32
C ALA A 541 6.25 22.45 18.79
N LYS A 542 5.12 21.78 19.04
CA LYS A 542 4.52 21.63 20.37
C LYS A 542 5.46 20.86 21.31
N ASP A 543 6.03 19.78 20.80
CA ASP A 543 6.90 18.84 21.50
C ASP A 543 7.99 18.28 20.57
N SER A 544 8.84 17.38 21.07
CA SER A 544 9.93 16.74 20.33
C SER A 544 9.40 15.87 19.19
N ASP A 545 8.32 15.16 19.42
CA ASP A 545 7.77 14.20 18.44
C ASP A 545 7.13 14.95 17.27
N ALA A 546 6.38 16.00 17.55
CA ALA A 546 5.85 16.88 16.51
C ALA A 546 6.99 17.53 15.71
N LYS A 547 8.10 17.93 16.36
CA LYS A 547 9.29 18.43 15.68
C LYS A 547 9.87 17.40 14.72
N GLN A 548 10.05 16.16 15.17
CA GLN A 548 10.58 15.08 14.34
C GLN A 548 9.66 14.77 13.16
N LYS A 549 8.33 14.72 13.38
CA LYS A 549 7.34 14.52 12.31
C LYS A 549 7.43 15.61 11.23
N TRP A 550 7.51 16.88 11.63
CA TRP A 550 7.68 17.99 10.68
C TRP A 550 8.99 17.87 9.91
N MET A 551 10.11 17.68 10.60
CA MET A 551 11.43 17.56 9.98
C MET A 551 11.48 16.37 9.01
N LYS A 552 10.94 15.22 9.40
CA LYS A 552 10.88 14.01 8.56
C LYS A 552 10.12 14.28 7.27
N ASN A 553 8.87 14.74 7.35
CA ASN A 553 8.02 14.94 6.17
C ASN A 553 8.58 16.01 5.21
N ILE A 554 9.13 17.10 5.73
CA ILE A 554 9.76 18.14 4.90
C ILE A 554 11.07 17.61 4.27
N SER A 555 11.90 16.89 5.02
CA SER A 555 13.14 16.30 4.49
C SER A 555 12.87 15.27 3.41
N GLU A 556 11.87 14.40 3.60
CA GLU A 556 11.44 13.43 2.60
C GLU A 556 10.91 14.09 1.32
N ALA A 557 10.20 15.23 1.45
CA ALA A 557 9.75 16.01 0.30
C ALA A 557 10.93 16.63 -0.46
N ILE A 558 11.95 17.16 0.26
CA ILE A 558 13.17 17.70 -0.35
C ILE A 558 13.95 16.60 -1.07
N GLU A 559 14.12 15.43 -0.46
CA GLU A 559 14.80 14.28 -1.06
C GLU A 559 14.02 13.72 -2.26
N TYR A 560 12.69 13.80 -2.20
CA TYR A 560 11.83 13.40 -3.31
C TYR A 560 12.08 14.26 -4.56
N LEU A 561 12.36 15.56 -4.39
CA LEU A 561 12.68 16.45 -5.50
C LEU A 561 14.13 16.31 -5.97
N ASN A 562 15.07 16.09 -5.07
CA ASN A 562 16.51 16.04 -5.32
C ASN A 562 17.14 14.75 -4.78
N PRO A 563 16.96 13.60 -5.43
CA PRO A 563 17.54 12.35 -4.98
C PRO A 563 19.07 12.41 -4.90
N HIS A 564 19.66 11.86 -3.83
CA HIS A 564 21.12 11.80 -3.66
C HIS A 564 21.85 11.11 -4.81
N VAL A 565 21.21 10.14 -5.46
CA VAL A 565 21.74 9.41 -6.63
C VAL A 565 22.14 10.35 -7.79
N ASN A 566 21.52 11.52 -7.91
CA ASN A 566 21.88 12.51 -8.92
C ASN A 566 23.31 13.03 -8.74
N GLN A 567 23.77 13.18 -7.49
CA GLN A 567 25.10 13.66 -7.18
C GLN A 567 26.17 12.56 -7.31
N GLU A 568 25.82 11.33 -6.96
CA GLU A 568 26.76 10.21 -6.89
C GLU A 568 27.01 9.54 -8.24
N LEU A 569 25.98 9.41 -9.08
CA LEU A 569 26.02 8.63 -10.32
C LEU A 569 25.89 9.47 -11.60
N GLY A 570 25.84 10.78 -11.48
CA GLY A 570 25.78 11.72 -12.60
C GLY A 570 24.48 11.71 -13.38
N HIS A 571 23.42 11.13 -12.82
CA HIS A 571 22.06 11.24 -13.36
C HIS A 571 21.46 12.61 -13.06
N GLU A 572 20.43 12.97 -13.80
CA GLU A 572 19.55 14.11 -13.54
C GLU A 572 18.12 13.59 -13.47
N PHE A 573 17.84 12.78 -12.43
CA PHE A 573 16.51 12.27 -12.19
C PHE A 573 15.58 13.36 -11.68
N ALA A 574 14.48 13.55 -12.38
CA ALA A 574 13.39 14.40 -11.97
C ALA A 574 12.12 13.55 -11.82
N ILE A 575 11.36 13.81 -10.77
CA ILE A 575 10.05 13.18 -10.60
C ILE A 575 9.14 13.58 -11.75
N THR A 576 8.49 12.61 -12.35
CA THR A 576 7.75 12.77 -13.61
C THR A 576 6.41 12.08 -13.54
N THR A 577 5.39 12.72 -14.13
CA THR A 577 4.09 12.13 -14.40
C THR A 577 4.09 11.56 -15.81
N PHE A 578 3.80 10.26 -15.94
CA PHE A 578 3.76 9.57 -17.21
C PHE A 578 2.33 9.44 -17.69
N THR A 579 2.05 9.85 -18.92
CA THR A 579 0.71 9.80 -19.52
C THR A 579 0.31 8.40 -19.98
N LYS A 580 1.30 7.53 -20.25
CA LYS A 580 1.05 6.16 -20.70
C LYS A 580 0.96 5.22 -19.49
N PRO A 581 -0.21 4.62 -19.20
CA PRO A 581 -0.40 3.71 -18.06
C PRO A 581 0.54 2.48 -18.08
N SER A 582 0.91 1.99 -19.26
CA SER A 582 1.80 0.85 -19.44
C SER A 582 3.30 1.18 -19.29
N THR A 583 3.64 2.37 -18.76
CA THR A 583 5.05 2.74 -18.52
C THR A 583 5.64 1.86 -17.44
N LYS A 584 6.77 1.23 -17.73
CA LYS A 584 7.47 0.31 -16.83
C LYS A 584 8.81 0.89 -16.38
N CYS A 585 9.24 0.49 -15.20
CA CYS A 585 10.56 0.80 -14.68
C CYS A 585 11.65 0.04 -15.45
N ASP A 586 12.66 0.72 -15.95
CA ASP A 586 13.78 0.11 -16.69
C ASP A 586 14.63 -0.85 -15.83
N MET A 587 14.55 -0.73 -14.50
CA MET A 587 15.31 -1.57 -13.57
C MET A 587 14.59 -2.87 -13.21
N CYS A 588 13.31 -2.83 -12.82
CA CYS A 588 12.57 -3.99 -12.35
C CYS A 588 11.49 -4.49 -13.32
N VAL A 589 11.27 -3.78 -14.44
CA VAL A 589 10.29 -4.10 -15.50
C VAL A 589 8.83 -4.09 -15.04
N LYS A 590 8.55 -3.72 -13.79
CA LYS A 590 7.20 -3.55 -13.25
C LYS A 590 6.61 -2.20 -13.67
N LEU A 591 5.28 -2.11 -13.63
CA LEU A 591 4.55 -0.87 -13.91
C LEU A 591 4.95 0.24 -12.93
N LEU A 592 5.00 1.46 -13.42
CA LEU A 592 5.00 2.64 -12.55
C LEU A 592 3.59 2.81 -11.98
N LYS A 593 3.49 2.93 -10.67
CA LYS A 593 2.21 2.87 -9.96
C LYS A 593 1.58 4.25 -9.84
N GLY A 594 0.26 4.32 -9.97
CA GLY A 594 -0.50 5.55 -9.83
C GLY A 594 -0.69 6.33 -11.13
N CYS A 595 -1.24 7.54 -11.00
CA CYS A 595 -1.48 8.47 -12.13
C CYS A 595 -0.77 9.82 -11.96
N MET A 596 -0.12 10.07 -10.80
CA MET A 596 0.60 11.31 -10.50
C MET A 596 1.98 10.99 -9.95
N PHE A 597 3.04 11.59 -10.54
CA PHE A 597 4.41 11.48 -10.03
C PHE A 597 4.84 10.02 -9.77
N GLN A 598 4.54 9.13 -10.73
CA GLN A 598 4.70 7.68 -10.59
C GLN A 598 6.15 7.23 -10.50
N GLY A 599 7.08 8.00 -11.03
CA GLY A 599 8.48 7.62 -11.07
C GLY A 599 9.40 8.77 -11.49
N TYR A 600 10.66 8.43 -11.67
CA TYR A 600 11.72 9.36 -12.02
C TYR A 600 12.19 9.12 -13.42
N GLN A 601 12.42 10.19 -14.16
CA GLN A 601 13.05 10.13 -15.46
C GLN A 601 14.35 10.95 -15.44
N CYS A 602 15.43 10.33 -15.90
CA CYS A 602 16.69 11.06 -16.05
C CYS A 602 16.64 11.97 -17.29
N ALA A 603 16.91 13.26 -17.10
CA ALA A 603 16.93 14.23 -18.21
C ALA A 603 18.03 13.90 -19.26
N ARG A 604 19.13 13.27 -18.84
CA ARG A 604 20.28 12.95 -19.69
C ARG A 604 20.11 11.65 -20.46
N CYS A 605 19.89 10.52 -19.76
CA CYS A 605 19.83 9.20 -20.40
C CYS A 605 18.41 8.69 -20.66
N ARG A 606 17.37 9.44 -20.24
CA ARG A 606 15.95 9.10 -20.36
C ARG A 606 15.49 7.87 -19.60
N MET A 607 16.36 7.25 -18.82
CA MET A 607 16.01 6.11 -17.97
C MET A 607 14.84 6.44 -17.04
N VAL A 608 13.90 5.51 -16.94
CA VAL A 608 12.68 5.63 -16.12
C VAL A 608 12.74 4.64 -14.98
N VAL A 609 12.63 5.09 -13.74
CA VAL A 609 12.77 4.22 -12.56
C VAL A 609 11.79 4.56 -11.45
N HIS A 610 11.42 3.55 -10.64
CA HIS A 610 10.80 3.78 -9.34
C HIS A 610 11.78 4.45 -8.38
N LYS A 611 11.27 5.14 -7.36
CA LYS A 611 12.09 5.67 -6.27
C LYS A 611 12.94 4.57 -5.62
N SER A 612 12.33 3.43 -5.31
CA SER A 612 13.00 2.28 -4.70
C SER A 612 14.05 1.60 -5.60
N CYS A 613 13.96 1.77 -6.92
CA CYS A 613 14.92 1.19 -7.86
C CYS A 613 16.11 2.10 -8.15
N MET A 614 16.09 3.36 -7.72
CA MET A 614 17.18 4.32 -7.99
C MET A 614 18.52 3.91 -7.38
N SER A 615 18.52 3.29 -6.19
CA SER A 615 19.75 2.80 -5.56
C SER A 615 20.48 1.73 -6.37
N ASN A 616 19.82 1.13 -7.35
CA ASN A 616 20.34 0.03 -8.17
C ASN A 616 20.73 0.48 -9.59
N VAL A 617 20.61 1.80 -9.91
CA VAL A 617 21.01 2.30 -11.23
C VAL A 617 22.53 2.40 -11.35
N ASN A 618 23.04 2.19 -12.57
CA ASN A 618 24.45 2.38 -12.88
C ASN A 618 24.74 3.85 -13.19
N MET A 619 26.04 4.23 -13.36
CA MET A 619 26.43 5.58 -13.76
C MET A 619 25.74 6.02 -15.06
N CYS A 620 25.35 7.29 -15.15
CA CYS A 620 24.67 7.85 -16.31
C CYS A 620 25.55 7.84 -17.56
N HIS A 621 25.12 7.12 -18.60
CA HIS A 621 25.87 7.06 -19.88
C HIS A 621 25.80 8.34 -20.70
N GLY A 622 24.97 9.31 -20.33
CA GLY A 622 24.88 10.63 -20.97
C GLY A 622 26.00 11.61 -20.58
N CYS A 623 26.91 11.20 -19.70
CA CYS A 623 27.99 12.05 -19.16
C CYS A 623 29.36 11.67 -19.69
N VAL A 624 29.52 11.45 -20.99
CA VAL A 624 30.87 11.51 -21.58
C VAL A 624 31.17 12.97 -21.82
N PRO A 625 32.11 13.61 -21.09
CA PRO A 625 32.60 14.92 -21.48
C PRO A 625 33.25 14.78 -22.87
N GLN A 626 32.75 15.49 -23.86
CA GLN A 626 33.47 15.68 -25.07
C GLN A 626 34.72 16.50 -24.75
N LEU A 627 35.84 15.82 -24.54
CA LEU A 627 37.16 16.45 -24.59
C LEU A 627 37.47 16.81 -26.06
N PRO A 628 38.02 17.99 -26.33
CA PRO A 628 38.35 18.40 -27.68
C PRO A 628 39.42 17.46 -28.26
N LEU A 629 39.21 17.03 -29.49
CA LEU A 629 40.20 16.33 -30.32
C LEU A 629 41.48 17.16 -30.43
N GLN A 630 42.51 16.75 -29.70
CA GLN A 630 43.89 17.04 -30.14
C GLN A 630 44.55 15.73 -30.52
N GLN A 631 44.91 15.69 -31.78
CA GLN A 631 45.75 14.70 -32.42
C GLN A 631 47.08 14.58 -31.69
N GLN A 632 47.48 13.38 -31.33
CA GLN A 632 48.88 12.92 -31.49
C GLN A 632 48.94 11.40 -31.24
N GLY A 633 49.46 10.71 -32.25
CA GLY A 633 49.73 9.30 -32.19
C GLY A 633 50.83 8.95 -31.19
N HIS A 634 50.72 7.80 -30.60
CA HIS A 634 51.86 6.89 -30.31
C HIS A 634 51.33 5.50 -29.86
N GLN A 635 52.13 4.54 -30.16
CA GLN A 635 51.99 3.09 -30.07
C GLN A 635 51.51 2.51 -28.71
N PRO A 636 51.03 1.27 -28.72
CA PRO A 636 50.45 0.65 -27.51
C PRO A 636 51.58 0.19 -26.56
N PRO A 637 51.46 0.40 -25.28
CA PRO A 637 52.28 -0.27 -24.32
C PRO A 637 51.58 -1.56 -23.82
N SER A 638 52.42 -2.53 -23.66
CA SER A 638 52.29 -3.87 -23.13
C SER A 638 51.43 -3.98 -21.88
N LEU A 639 50.75 -5.13 -21.84
CA LEU A 639 50.08 -5.69 -20.67
C LEU A 639 50.93 -5.66 -19.40
N SER A 640 50.54 -4.89 -18.44
CA SER A 640 50.85 -5.13 -17.05
C SER A 640 49.54 -5.00 -16.24
N ASN A 641 49.15 -6.10 -15.58
CA ASN A 641 48.04 -6.17 -14.67
C ASN A 641 48.11 -5.06 -13.62
N PRO A 642 46.98 -4.43 -13.32
CA PRO A 642 46.73 -3.94 -11.97
C PRO A 642 45.73 -4.87 -11.26
N ILE A 643 46.27 -5.65 -10.33
CA ILE A 643 45.57 -6.28 -9.27
C ILE A 643 44.78 -5.22 -8.52
N GLY A 644 43.42 -5.39 -8.47
CA GLY A 644 42.50 -5.16 -7.43
C GLY A 644 42.48 -3.84 -6.67
N ALA A 645 41.47 -3.08 -6.90
CA ALA A 645 40.89 -2.30 -5.81
C ALA A 645 39.56 -2.99 -5.44
N HIS A 646 39.60 -3.82 -4.42
CA HIS A 646 38.39 -4.31 -3.74
C HIS A 646 37.72 -3.13 -3.05
N GLY A 647 36.70 -2.58 -3.66
CA GLY A 647 35.80 -1.65 -2.99
C GLY A 647 34.96 -2.40 -1.96
N SER A 648 35.43 -2.45 -0.71
CA SER A 648 34.67 -3.01 0.40
C SER A 648 33.56 -2.06 0.82
N ILE A 649 32.32 -2.51 0.76
CA ILE A 649 31.16 -1.76 1.27
C ILE A 649 31.25 -1.82 2.80
N ARG A 650 31.29 -0.62 3.46
CA ARG A 650 31.23 -0.52 4.93
C ARG A 650 29.79 -0.61 5.39
N TYR A 651 29.51 -1.59 6.23
CA TYR A 651 28.24 -1.69 6.94
C TYR A 651 28.38 -1.11 8.35
N PRO A 652 27.54 -0.14 8.76
CA PRO A 652 27.60 0.46 10.09
C PRO A 652 27.64 -0.61 11.20
N GLY A 653 28.60 -0.54 12.10
CA GLY A 653 28.76 -1.51 13.19
C GLY A 653 29.35 -2.88 12.82
N TYR A 654 29.52 -3.24 11.53
CA TYR A 654 29.99 -4.56 11.07
C TYR A 654 31.35 -4.52 10.35
N GLY A 655 31.90 -3.31 10.11
CA GLY A 655 33.19 -3.15 9.44
C GLY A 655 33.17 -3.48 7.95
N ASN A 656 34.34 -3.83 7.38
CA ASN A 656 34.45 -4.25 5.98
C ASN A 656 34.13 -5.74 5.84
N LEU A 657 32.89 -6.06 5.39
CA LEU A 657 32.48 -7.42 5.10
C LEU A 657 32.78 -7.75 3.62
N GLN A 658 33.58 -8.79 3.40
CA GLN A 658 33.81 -9.32 2.05
C GLN A 658 32.86 -10.51 1.82
N VAL A 659 31.58 -10.23 1.60
CA VAL A 659 30.52 -11.27 1.49
C VAL A 659 29.91 -11.36 0.09
N GLN A 660 30.30 -10.51 -0.83
CA GLN A 660 29.71 -10.36 -2.17
C GLN A 660 29.89 -11.61 -3.06
N GLU A 661 30.87 -12.43 -2.77
CA GLU A 661 31.19 -13.64 -3.56
C GLU A 661 30.42 -14.88 -3.11
N TYR A 662 29.71 -14.79 -1.99
CA TYR A 662 29.01 -15.94 -1.44
C TYR A 662 27.57 -16.06 -1.94
N PRO A 663 27.07 -17.26 -2.25
CA PRO A 663 25.75 -17.51 -2.82
C PRO A 663 24.59 -17.34 -1.81
N TRP A 664 24.89 -17.16 -0.54
CA TRP A 664 23.90 -16.81 0.49
C TRP A 664 23.77 -15.30 0.72
N TRP A 665 24.59 -14.47 0.07
CA TRP A 665 24.54 -13.03 0.23
C TRP A 665 23.52 -12.40 -0.71
N ALA A 666 22.50 -11.76 -0.13
CA ALA A 666 21.38 -11.14 -0.85
C ALA A 666 21.35 -9.61 -0.72
N GLU A 667 22.49 -8.99 -0.43
CA GLU A 667 22.65 -7.53 -0.32
C GLU A 667 21.57 -6.85 0.54
N ARG A 668 20.86 -5.86 -0.02
CA ARG A 668 19.79 -5.10 0.63
C ARG A 668 18.39 -5.64 0.27
N MET A 669 18.26 -6.92 0.02
CA MET A 669 16.98 -7.55 -0.26
C MET A 669 15.96 -7.21 0.85
N SER A 670 14.76 -6.80 0.50
CA SER A 670 13.71 -6.50 1.47
C SER A 670 13.29 -7.75 2.26
N ARG A 671 12.58 -7.57 3.36
CA ARG A 671 12.04 -8.70 4.13
C ARG A 671 11.04 -9.49 3.29
N ASP A 672 10.19 -8.78 2.55
CA ASP A 672 9.11 -9.36 1.76
C ASP A 672 9.67 -10.12 0.57
N ASP A 673 10.67 -9.57 -0.15
CA ASP A 673 11.36 -10.29 -1.22
C ASP A 673 12.06 -11.55 -0.69
N ALA A 674 12.72 -11.45 0.46
CA ALA A 674 13.34 -12.62 1.10
C ALA A 674 12.29 -13.68 1.49
N THR A 675 11.11 -13.25 1.94
CA THR A 675 9.98 -14.16 2.25
C THR A 675 9.45 -14.82 0.98
N ILE A 676 9.28 -14.08 -0.08
CA ILE A 676 8.81 -14.60 -1.39
C ILE A 676 9.82 -15.60 -1.95
N HIS A 677 11.10 -15.23 -2.04
CA HIS A 677 12.14 -16.11 -2.61
C HIS A 677 12.35 -17.38 -1.80
N LEU A 678 12.38 -17.28 -0.47
CA LEU A 678 12.52 -18.44 0.40
C LEU A 678 11.22 -19.23 0.55
N GLY A 679 10.06 -18.56 0.41
CA GLY A 679 8.75 -19.20 0.48
C GLY A 679 8.61 -20.36 -0.48
N LEU A 680 9.16 -20.22 -1.67
CA LEU A 680 9.16 -21.22 -2.75
C LEU A 680 10.31 -22.26 -2.64
N SER A 681 11.19 -22.10 -1.65
CA SER A 681 12.37 -22.95 -1.49
C SER A 681 12.12 -24.10 -0.51
N THR A 682 13.01 -25.09 -0.51
CA THR A 682 12.97 -26.21 0.43
C THR A 682 13.41 -25.78 1.84
N ASN A 683 12.95 -26.49 2.88
CA ASN A 683 13.39 -26.24 4.26
C ASN A 683 14.92 -26.37 4.37
N GLY A 684 15.54 -25.42 5.07
CA GLY A 684 16.99 -25.29 5.18
C GLY A 684 17.60 -24.35 4.15
N THR A 685 16.82 -23.82 3.18
CA THR A 685 17.31 -22.78 2.27
C THR A 685 17.39 -21.44 3.01
N PHE A 686 18.51 -20.74 2.88
CA PHE A 686 18.78 -19.52 3.63
C PHE A 686 19.47 -18.45 2.79
N LEU A 687 19.39 -17.22 3.27
CA LEU A 687 20.15 -16.06 2.78
C LEU A 687 20.52 -15.15 3.96
N ILE A 688 21.55 -14.33 3.75
CA ILE A 688 21.88 -13.21 4.65
C ILE A 688 21.74 -11.92 3.85
N ARG A 689 21.06 -10.95 4.43
CA ARG A 689 20.79 -9.65 3.83
C ARG A 689 21.04 -8.51 4.82
N TRP A 690 21.33 -7.34 4.31
CA TRP A 690 21.39 -6.13 5.10
C TRP A 690 19.99 -5.53 5.22
N SER A 691 19.61 -5.13 6.42
CA SER A 691 18.37 -4.40 6.67
C SER A 691 18.69 -2.94 6.93
N ASP A 692 18.38 -2.07 5.97
CA ASP A 692 18.59 -0.62 6.12
C ASP A 692 17.74 -0.06 7.27
N ARG A 693 16.55 -0.60 7.48
CA ARG A 693 15.64 -0.19 8.58
C ARG A 693 16.23 -0.44 9.97
N HIS A 694 16.95 -1.53 10.13
CA HIS A 694 17.49 -1.93 11.44
C HIS A 694 18.99 -1.73 11.52
N GLU A 695 19.65 -1.33 10.43
CA GLU A 695 21.10 -1.23 10.29
C GLU A 695 21.81 -2.49 10.78
N LYS A 696 21.25 -3.66 10.46
CA LYS A 696 21.72 -4.96 10.92
C LYS A 696 21.68 -6.01 9.83
N LEU A 697 22.55 -7.01 9.96
CA LEU A 697 22.50 -8.22 9.15
C LEU A 697 21.36 -9.12 9.62
N ILE A 698 20.61 -9.68 8.66
CA ILE A 698 19.48 -10.55 8.89
C ILE A 698 19.71 -11.89 8.21
N LEU A 699 19.71 -12.94 8.98
CA LEU A 699 19.62 -14.32 8.47
C LEU A 699 18.15 -14.64 8.22
N SER A 700 17.80 -14.95 6.98
CA SER A 700 16.46 -15.39 6.57
C SER A 700 16.54 -16.87 6.18
N LEU A 701 15.68 -17.70 6.73
CA LEU A 701 15.72 -19.16 6.61
C LEU A 701 14.31 -19.71 6.35
N LYS A 702 14.18 -20.61 5.38
CA LYS A 702 12.99 -21.45 5.22
C LYS A 702 13.07 -22.61 6.19
N ALA A 703 12.17 -22.67 7.15
CA ALA A 703 12.11 -23.73 8.15
C ALA A 703 10.67 -24.06 8.51
N MET A 704 10.34 -25.33 8.63
CA MET A 704 9.02 -25.81 9.07
C MET A 704 7.84 -25.27 8.22
N GLY A 705 8.07 -25.05 6.92
CA GLY A 705 7.05 -24.50 6.02
C GLY A 705 6.97 -22.95 5.99
N GLU A 706 7.60 -22.26 6.94
CA GLU A 706 7.58 -20.80 7.05
C GLU A 706 8.95 -20.17 6.79
N VAL A 707 9.00 -18.86 6.58
CA VAL A 707 10.25 -18.12 6.50
C VAL A 707 10.48 -17.37 7.82
N LYS A 708 11.60 -17.68 8.46
CA LYS A 708 12.03 -17.05 9.71
C LYS A 708 13.15 -16.05 9.42
N HIS A 709 13.12 -14.90 10.10
CA HIS A 709 14.11 -13.83 9.97
C HIS A 709 14.74 -13.57 11.32
N MET A 710 16.04 -13.72 11.42
CA MET A 710 16.82 -13.63 12.66
C MET A 710 17.90 -12.57 12.51
N ARG A 711 18.08 -11.73 13.51
CA ARG A 711 19.13 -10.70 13.51
C ARG A 711 20.47 -11.35 13.81
N ILE A 712 21.49 -11.04 13.00
CA ILE A 712 22.87 -11.33 13.34
C ILE A 712 23.38 -10.12 14.10
N LEU A 713 23.74 -10.29 15.34
CA LEU A 713 24.25 -9.23 16.21
C LEU A 713 25.77 -9.28 16.23
N ARG A 714 26.40 -8.14 16.54
CA ARG A 714 27.85 -8.03 16.73
C ARG A 714 28.12 -7.38 18.06
N GLN A 715 29.01 -8.00 18.84
CA GLN A 715 29.45 -7.49 20.13
C GLN A 715 30.36 -6.27 19.92
N GLU A 716 30.17 -5.20 20.70
CA GLU A 716 30.96 -3.97 20.60
C GLU A 716 32.41 -4.20 21.02
N GLU A 717 32.62 -4.93 22.10
CA GLU A 717 33.95 -5.36 22.58
C GLU A 717 34.26 -6.74 22.01
N GLY A 718 35.37 -6.86 21.25
CA GLY A 718 35.82 -8.13 20.65
C GLY A 718 35.30 -8.40 19.24
N GLY A 719 34.21 -7.73 18.80
CA GLY A 719 33.71 -7.79 17.41
C GLY A 719 33.08 -9.12 16.97
N TYR A 720 32.75 -10.01 17.91
CA TYR A 720 32.16 -11.33 17.66
C TYR A 720 30.73 -11.23 17.15
N PHE A 721 30.35 -12.14 16.25
CA PHE A 721 29.02 -12.28 15.71
C PHE A 721 28.20 -13.33 16.47
N TYR A 722 26.87 -13.11 16.61
CA TYR A 722 26.00 -14.09 17.29
C TYR A 722 24.54 -13.91 16.84
N LEU A 723 23.76 -14.98 16.96
CA LEU A 723 22.32 -14.99 16.80
C LEU A 723 21.59 -14.87 18.14
N SER A 724 22.15 -15.47 19.17
CA SER A 724 21.75 -15.39 20.58
C SER A 724 22.99 -15.43 21.46
N GLU A 725 22.87 -15.05 22.71
CA GLU A 725 24.01 -15.06 23.67
C GLU A 725 24.54 -16.45 24.01
N ALA A 726 23.87 -17.49 23.51
CA ALA A 726 24.31 -18.87 23.70
C ALA A 726 25.66 -19.17 23.03
N ARG A 727 25.98 -18.47 21.92
CA ARG A 727 27.23 -18.73 21.18
C ARG A 727 27.72 -17.51 20.37
N TYR A 728 29.04 -17.29 20.41
CA TYR A 728 29.73 -16.19 19.70
C TYR A 728 30.69 -16.77 18.66
N PHE A 729 30.79 -16.05 17.51
CA PHE A 729 31.61 -16.45 16.37
C PHE A 729 32.53 -15.29 15.94
N LYS A 730 33.73 -15.63 15.47
CA LYS A 730 34.74 -14.62 15.04
C LYS A 730 34.29 -13.85 13.79
N ASP A 731 33.64 -14.56 12.90
CA ASP A 731 33.11 -14.00 11.65
C ASP A 731 31.80 -14.67 11.21
N ILE A 732 31.21 -14.15 10.16
CA ILE A 732 29.92 -14.65 9.63
C ILE A 732 30.09 -16.06 9.04
N MET A 733 31.26 -16.38 8.47
CA MET A 733 31.51 -17.69 7.89
C MET A 733 31.55 -18.78 8.95
N GLU A 734 32.18 -18.51 10.07
CA GLU A 734 32.20 -19.42 11.21
C GLU A 734 30.77 -19.66 11.73
N LEU A 735 29.95 -18.60 11.83
CA LEU A 735 28.55 -18.71 12.22
C LEU A 735 27.77 -19.60 11.24
N ILE A 736 27.91 -19.37 9.92
CA ILE A 736 27.20 -20.16 8.90
C ILE A 736 27.66 -21.61 8.95
N ASN A 737 28.97 -21.88 8.99
CA ASN A 737 29.51 -23.22 9.00
C ASN A 737 29.07 -24.02 10.23
N PHE A 738 28.94 -23.35 11.38
CA PHE A 738 28.41 -23.97 12.58
C PHE A 738 26.95 -24.39 12.40
N TYR A 739 26.07 -23.47 11.98
CA TYR A 739 24.64 -23.77 11.80
C TYR A 739 24.30 -24.58 10.54
N ARG A 740 25.29 -24.89 9.72
CA ARG A 740 25.17 -25.93 8.68
C ARG A 740 25.25 -27.35 9.27
N GLN A 741 25.99 -27.52 10.35
CA GLN A 741 26.21 -28.81 11.01
C GLN A 741 25.30 -28.98 12.23
N SER A 742 24.94 -27.90 12.90
CA SER A 742 24.14 -27.88 14.13
C SER A 742 22.81 -27.15 13.87
N PRO A 743 21.70 -27.65 14.43
CA PRO A 743 20.39 -26.99 14.26
C PRO A 743 20.34 -25.66 15.02
N LEU A 744 19.51 -24.77 14.56
CA LEU A 744 19.27 -23.46 15.20
C LEU A 744 18.48 -23.55 16.52
N SER A 745 18.06 -24.75 16.93
CA SER A 745 17.36 -24.98 18.20
C SER A 745 18.19 -24.60 19.44
N GLU A 746 19.53 -24.56 19.31
CA GLU A 746 20.42 -24.04 20.36
C GLU A 746 20.20 -22.54 20.64
N SER A 747 19.92 -21.77 19.61
CA SER A 747 19.68 -20.31 19.70
C SER A 747 18.21 -19.92 19.74
N PHE A 748 17.32 -20.76 19.18
CA PHE A 748 15.87 -20.47 19.08
C PHE A 748 15.08 -21.73 19.40
N THR A 749 14.49 -21.78 20.58
CA THR A 749 13.69 -22.92 21.05
C THR A 749 12.61 -23.29 20.02
N GLY A 750 12.57 -24.55 19.62
CA GLY A 750 11.62 -25.06 18.64
C GLY A 750 12.02 -24.90 17.17
N LEU A 751 13.19 -24.33 16.86
CA LEU A 751 13.71 -24.20 15.50
C LEU A 751 14.72 -25.30 15.18
N ASP A 752 14.26 -26.53 15.02
CA ASP A 752 15.11 -27.69 14.69
C ASP A 752 15.41 -27.76 13.18
N CYS A 753 16.19 -26.81 12.68
CA CYS A 753 16.58 -26.73 11.28
C CYS A 753 18.02 -26.23 11.14
N CYS A 754 18.79 -26.88 10.25
CA CYS A 754 20.14 -26.42 9.88
C CYS A 754 20.11 -25.59 8.60
N LEU A 755 21.16 -24.79 8.39
CA LEU A 755 21.41 -24.05 7.14
C LEU A 755 21.93 -25.04 6.08
N ARG A 756 21.05 -25.49 5.16
CA ARG A 756 21.39 -26.54 4.20
C ARG A 756 21.86 -26.02 2.87
N ARG A 757 21.12 -25.06 2.30
CA ARG A 757 21.35 -24.56 0.96
C ARG A 757 21.28 -23.03 0.93
N PRO A 758 22.25 -22.34 0.29
CA PRO A 758 22.12 -20.91 0.03
C PRO A 758 21.02 -20.65 -1.02
N LEU A 759 20.47 -19.42 -1.04
CA LEU A 759 19.43 -19.04 -1.99
C LEU A 759 19.89 -19.13 -3.45
N TYR A 760 21.13 -18.70 -3.72
CA TYR A 760 21.69 -18.65 -5.06
C TYR A 760 22.61 -19.83 -5.32
N ASP A 761 22.77 -20.23 -6.58
CA ASP A 761 23.74 -21.24 -6.99
C ASP A 761 25.09 -20.59 -7.30
N SER A 762 26.19 -21.37 -7.24
CA SER A 762 27.52 -20.98 -7.68
C SER A 762 27.90 -21.68 -8.96
N ALA A 763 28.70 -21.02 -9.80
CA ALA A 763 29.28 -21.60 -11.00
C ALA A 763 30.74 -21.17 -11.16
N VAL A 764 31.53 -22.00 -11.84
CA VAL A 764 32.92 -21.70 -12.24
C VAL A 764 32.96 -21.43 -13.74
N VAL A 765 33.67 -20.39 -14.12
CA VAL A 765 33.86 -19.99 -15.51
C VAL A 765 34.81 -20.96 -16.21
N LYS A 766 34.38 -21.48 -17.36
CA LYS A 766 35.19 -22.34 -18.25
C LYS A 766 35.88 -21.55 -19.34
N PHE A 767 35.14 -20.65 -19.97
CA PHE A 767 35.59 -19.91 -21.15
C PHE A 767 35.56 -18.42 -20.89
N PRO A 768 36.56 -17.66 -21.44
CA PRO A 768 36.55 -16.21 -21.31
C PRO A 768 35.41 -15.58 -22.11
N TYR A 769 34.76 -14.57 -21.55
CA TYR A 769 33.74 -13.79 -22.22
C TYR A 769 33.96 -12.30 -21.94
N VAL A 770 33.98 -11.49 -22.97
CA VAL A 770 34.07 -10.05 -22.84
C VAL A 770 32.68 -9.47 -23.09
N GLY A 771 32.09 -8.90 -22.05
CA GLY A 771 30.77 -8.30 -22.13
C GLY A 771 30.75 -7.11 -23.12
N THR A 772 29.78 -7.13 -24.02
CA THR A 772 29.65 -6.09 -25.08
C THR A 772 28.86 -4.86 -24.63
N GLY A 773 28.47 -4.76 -23.35
CA GLY A 773 27.71 -3.66 -22.76
C GLY A 773 27.65 -3.71 -21.25
N ALA A 774 27.12 -2.67 -20.62
CA ALA A 774 27.02 -2.53 -19.17
C ALA A 774 26.12 -3.60 -18.51
N SER A 775 25.20 -4.20 -19.26
CA SER A 775 24.35 -5.29 -18.81
C SER A 775 24.99 -6.67 -18.88
N HIS A 776 26.20 -6.80 -19.43
CA HIS A 776 26.90 -8.07 -19.57
C HIS A 776 28.04 -8.20 -18.55
N LEU A 777 28.14 -9.38 -17.94
CA LEU A 777 29.22 -9.72 -17.04
C LEU A 777 30.38 -10.35 -17.83
N SER A 778 31.54 -9.71 -17.85
CA SER A 778 32.74 -10.32 -18.40
C SER A 778 33.23 -11.47 -17.52
N LEU A 779 33.65 -12.56 -18.14
CA LEU A 779 34.04 -13.80 -17.50
C LEU A 779 35.54 -14.06 -17.71
N VAL A 780 36.20 -14.48 -16.62
CA VAL A 780 37.59 -14.94 -16.64
C VAL A 780 37.63 -16.41 -16.26
N PRO A 781 38.28 -17.29 -17.03
CA PRO A 781 38.34 -18.72 -16.70
C PRO A 781 38.85 -18.96 -15.28
N GLY A 782 38.21 -19.89 -14.56
CA GLY A 782 38.47 -20.19 -13.16
C GLY A 782 37.81 -19.27 -12.14
N GLN A 783 37.18 -18.17 -12.58
CA GLN A 783 36.44 -17.24 -11.71
C GLN A 783 35.16 -17.89 -11.19
N LYS A 784 34.84 -17.66 -9.92
CA LYS A 784 33.53 -18.03 -9.35
C LYS A 784 32.49 -16.94 -9.59
N ILE A 785 31.27 -17.37 -9.92
CA ILE A 785 30.12 -16.51 -10.16
C ILE A 785 28.93 -17.01 -9.36
N VAL A 786 28.24 -16.09 -8.72
CA VAL A 786 26.94 -16.35 -8.08
C VAL A 786 25.85 -16.17 -9.12
N ILE A 787 25.03 -17.19 -9.36
CA ILE A 787 23.90 -17.16 -10.30
C ILE A 787 22.71 -16.51 -9.65
N MET A 788 22.41 -15.27 -10.05
CA MET A 788 21.32 -14.49 -9.47
C MET A 788 19.96 -14.78 -10.11
N SER A 789 19.93 -15.06 -11.42
CA SER A 789 18.70 -15.37 -12.15
C SER A 789 19.00 -16.21 -13.39
N ARG A 790 18.08 -17.12 -13.72
CA ARG A 790 18.09 -17.94 -14.93
C ARG A 790 17.04 -17.52 -15.95
N GLU A 791 16.46 -16.31 -15.82
CA GLU A 791 15.39 -15.81 -16.70
C GLU A 791 15.74 -15.83 -18.19
N GLY A 792 17.01 -15.71 -18.54
CA GLY A 792 17.50 -15.80 -19.90
C GLY A 792 17.88 -17.20 -20.38
N GLU A 793 17.61 -18.26 -19.61
CA GLU A 793 18.09 -19.63 -19.88
C GLU A 793 17.64 -20.18 -21.24
N ASN A 794 16.41 -19.88 -21.65
CA ASN A 794 15.88 -20.30 -22.98
C ASN A 794 16.60 -19.62 -24.16
N ARG A 795 17.30 -18.50 -23.89
CA ARG A 795 18.10 -17.77 -24.86
C ARG A 795 19.59 -18.08 -24.71
N GLY A 796 19.95 -19.02 -23.82
CA GLY A 796 21.34 -19.35 -23.50
C GLY A 796 22.06 -18.39 -22.57
N TRP A 797 21.33 -17.52 -21.84
CA TRP A 797 21.88 -16.49 -20.97
C TRP A 797 21.44 -16.64 -19.53
N TRP A 798 22.38 -16.44 -18.60
CA TRP A 798 22.12 -16.32 -17.18
C TRP A 798 22.54 -14.94 -16.66
N LYS A 799 21.96 -14.49 -15.57
CA LYS A 799 22.38 -13.30 -14.86
C LYS A 799 23.14 -13.70 -13.61
N GLY A 800 24.32 -13.16 -13.41
CA GLY A 800 25.12 -13.48 -12.25
C GLY A 800 25.91 -12.30 -11.71
N ARG A 801 26.53 -12.55 -10.56
CA ARG A 801 27.35 -11.59 -9.83
C ARG A 801 28.75 -12.16 -9.64
N SER A 802 29.76 -11.30 -9.82
CA SER A 802 31.15 -11.56 -9.49
C SER A 802 31.75 -10.33 -8.81
N GLY A 803 32.05 -10.42 -7.53
CA GLY A 803 32.37 -9.27 -6.69
C GLY A 803 31.24 -8.25 -6.73
N ASN A 804 31.56 -7.00 -7.04
CA ASN A 804 30.61 -5.89 -7.15
C ASN A 804 30.00 -5.74 -8.56
N ARG A 805 30.29 -6.63 -9.50
CA ARG A 805 29.75 -6.58 -10.86
C ARG A 805 28.63 -7.59 -11.02
N MET A 806 27.54 -7.16 -11.65
CA MET A 806 26.40 -8.00 -11.97
C MET A 806 26.04 -7.82 -13.44
N GLY A 807 25.71 -8.91 -14.13
CA GLY A 807 25.29 -8.83 -15.54
C GLY A 807 24.94 -10.18 -16.13
N TYR A 808 24.50 -10.13 -17.39
CA TYR A 808 24.18 -11.32 -18.16
C TYR A 808 25.44 -11.90 -18.82
N PHE A 809 25.48 -13.23 -18.92
CA PHE A 809 26.56 -13.97 -19.56
C PHE A 809 26.01 -15.28 -20.18
N PRO A 810 26.70 -15.86 -21.19
CA PRO A 810 26.28 -17.11 -21.79
C PRO A 810 26.39 -18.28 -20.79
N LYS A 811 25.32 -19.03 -20.60
CA LYS A 811 25.27 -20.14 -19.63
C LYS A 811 26.28 -21.25 -19.91
N GLU A 812 26.61 -21.48 -21.18
CA GLU A 812 27.53 -22.52 -21.62
C GLU A 812 28.99 -22.24 -21.25
N TYR A 813 29.29 -20.98 -20.87
CA TYR A 813 30.65 -20.56 -20.50
C TYR A 813 30.98 -20.85 -19.02
N VAL A 814 30.00 -21.41 -18.28
CA VAL A 814 30.18 -21.74 -16.87
C VAL A 814 29.76 -23.17 -16.58
N THR A 815 30.25 -23.72 -15.48
CA THR A 815 29.76 -25.00 -14.89
C THR A 815 29.27 -24.75 -13.51
N LEU A 816 28.05 -25.21 -13.22
CA LEU A 816 27.51 -25.16 -11.86
C LEU A 816 28.42 -25.96 -10.91
N GLU A 817 28.78 -25.35 -9.79
CA GLU A 817 29.40 -26.11 -8.68
C GLU A 817 28.25 -26.93 -8.05
N HIS A 818 28.33 -28.23 -8.17
CA HIS A 818 27.45 -29.09 -7.37
C HIS A 818 27.83 -28.87 -5.91
N ASN A 819 26.83 -28.44 -5.11
CA ASN A 819 26.96 -28.24 -3.67
C ASN A 819 27.30 -29.56 -2.96
N SER A 820 28.55 -30.05 -3.11
CA SER A 820 29.14 -31.04 -2.23
C SER A 820 29.37 -30.41 -0.86
N MET A 821 29.25 -31.18 0.20
CA MET A 821 29.30 -30.74 1.60
C MET A 821 30.69 -30.21 2.03
N HIS A 822 31.39 -29.50 1.19
CA HIS A 822 32.68 -28.89 1.57
C HIS A 822 32.45 -27.55 2.25
N PRO A 823 33.20 -27.17 3.30
CA PRO A 823 33.18 -25.86 3.91
C PRO A 823 33.51 -24.79 2.83
N TRP A 824 32.81 -23.69 2.92
CA TRP A 824 32.99 -22.55 2.01
C TRP A 824 34.34 -21.88 2.22
#